data_36c2e46ea436342186d9cccb2c33901e
#
_entry.id   36c2e46ea436342186d9cccb2c33901e
#
_cell.length_a   1.000
_cell.length_b   1.000
_cell.length_c   1.000
_cell.angle_alpha   90.00
_cell.angle_beta   90.00
_cell.angle_gamma   90.00
#
_symmetry.space_group_name_H-M   'P 1'
#
loop_
_entity.id
_entity.type
_entity.pdbx_description
1 polymer ?
#
loop_
_entity_poly.entity_id
_entity_poly.type
_entity_poly.pdbx_seq_one_letter_code
_entity_poly.pdbx_strand_id
1 'polypeptide(L)'
;MSMSVQRLCLAAGFLVLMGGAYRAAAQSSETKPVAPATPAKKSPWKPDDFVYTESASQFRVSPNGKWAVWVKSTPDKDKDTRVSNLILSSLTEKMEIPLTRDTDTVSQPRWSLSGETIAFLSTHALPKPKPENSPTQLWLINAAGGDAWPVTEFAKEIKSFEWIDNDTILFSAEEDASLYEHDTKERKDDTVVVDDTPHAPAVRLFKFAIKDKKVSRVTDNNDWIENFDVSRDGKWAVASASRELSYAWDHKVAPATYLVDLSTGKRTELYPDGKIRPDELRWARDNSGFYAVAPYSSDPHFFTATVEKLYFYDLASSKTTEVNLDWDRYLGSSMEVTSDGFIALLADGVHLKPARYTKNGSTWSREWITGDHTSNYFDFAVGDDGHSFVYNYSTASTPAQWYRAHLDGAKVSDAVPLTDINPQYKERNIAKTEILHWKGANDDDVEGILYYPLNYEPGKRYPLVVATHGGPAYLDFDAWSESWAYSQNLLTQRGALILKTNYHGSAGYGLKWVESICCGKYYDLEIPDIEKGVDNLIAKGLVDPDRIGALGWSNGSILTIQLTVTDPARYKAASVGAGDVEWISDWANVDFGESFDDYYFGKSPLQDPELYLRKSPLFKMDRVRTPTLIFFGTLDRQVPTEQGWTHYRALYSIGKAPVRFLLFPGEAHGPQKLSHQLRKVTEETAWFDKYLFNANPPENEAFKKDSPLGEALRRQSIKKVGDVYGNPLASPARSDAAGAVIPEVVKRGELEIGRFEVTRTQYTAFDKNFAIAAGTENFPANGITLEQAKAYCAWLSQTTGETYRLPNEREVADLYRDRPGENTLDYWAGYAVNPEDAQR
;
A
#
# COMPACT_ATOMS: atom_id res chain seq x y z
N MET A 1 19.14 -5.90 56.51
CA MET A 1 19.04 -4.68 57.33
C MET A 1 17.98 -3.85 56.68
N SER A 2 16.77 -4.01 57.17
CA SER A 2 16.06 -3.34 58.24
C SER A 2 15.46 -2.02 57.77
N MET A 3 14.15 -2.07 57.50
CA MET A 3 13.00 -1.55 58.29
C MET A 3 12.83 -0.04 58.18
N SER A 4 11.64 0.56 58.01
CA SER A 4 10.26 0.25 58.39
C SER A 4 9.37 1.38 57.91
N VAL A 5 8.20 1.31 57.30
CA VAL A 5 6.85 1.15 57.84
C VAL A 5 6.38 2.27 58.81
N GLN A 6 5.28 2.93 58.40
CA GLN A 6 4.03 3.25 59.12
C GLN A 6 3.37 4.48 58.47
N ARG A 7 2.16 4.42 57.94
CA ARG A 7 0.76 4.21 58.44
C ARG A 7 0.34 5.26 59.47
N LEU A 8 -0.69 5.99 59.26
CA LEU A 8 -2.13 5.95 59.71
C LEU A 8 -2.69 7.38 59.74
N CYS A 9 -3.81 7.61 59.32
CA CYS A 9 -5.24 7.42 59.58
C CYS A 9 -5.97 8.70 60.05
N LEU A 10 -7.08 8.93 59.40
CA LEU A 10 -8.42 9.32 59.82
C LEU A 10 -8.63 10.31 61.00
N ALA A 11 -9.49 11.33 60.76
CA ALA A 11 -10.74 11.41 61.48
C ALA A 11 -11.66 12.53 60.96
N ALA A 12 -12.91 12.17 60.94
CA ALA A 12 -14.06 13.02 60.63
C ALA A 12 -14.50 13.82 61.87
N GLY A 13 -15.27 14.87 61.66
CA GLY A 13 -15.89 15.57 62.80
C GLY A 13 -16.76 16.77 62.41
N PHE A 14 -17.99 16.59 62.34
CA PHE A 14 -19.29 17.21 62.50
C PHE A 14 -19.38 18.69 63.01
N LEU A 15 -20.29 19.42 62.29
CA LEU A 15 -21.35 20.35 62.67
C LEU A 15 -21.07 21.45 63.73
N VAL A 16 -21.52 22.67 63.40
CA VAL A 16 -22.74 23.34 64.00
C VAL A 16 -23.00 24.66 63.32
N LEU A 17 -24.26 24.94 63.03
CA LEU A 17 -24.95 26.12 62.56
C LEU A 17 -24.78 27.35 63.49
N MET A 18 -24.65 28.54 62.88
CA MET A 18 -25.31 29.78 63.40
C MET A 18 -25.62 30.71 62.21
N GLY A 19 -26.84 31.19 62.18
CA GLY A 19 -27.37 32.04 61.16
C GLY A 19 -26.93 33.50 61.25
N GLY A 20 -26.88 34.14 60.14
CA GLY A 20 -26.71 35.56 59.99
C GLY A 20 -27.25 36.01 58.67
N ALA A 21 -28.46 36.67 58.72
CA ALA A 21 -29.08 37.25 57.56
C ALA A 21 -28.32 38.50 57.10
N TYR A 22 -27.79 38.46 55.90
CA TYR A 22 -27.43 39.67 55.15
C TYR A 22 -28.13 39.69 53.81
N ARG A 23 -28.92 40.73 53.57
CA ARG A 23 -29.45 41.08 52.27
C ARG A 23 -28.28 41.35 51.32
N ALA A 24 -28.11 40.57 50.29
CA ALA A 24 -27.28 40.92 49.15
C ALA A 24 -28.22 41.21 47.94
N ALA A 25 -28.01 42.38 47.37
CA ALA A 25 -28.72 42.81 46.18
C ALA A 25 -28.37 41.90 44.98
N ALA A 26 -29.39 41.49 44.30
CA ALA A 26 -29.23 40.77 43.03
C ALA A 26 -28.68 41.71 41.96
N GLN A 27 -27.38 41.60 41.64
CA GLN A 27 -26.89 42.08 40.36
C GLN A 27 -27.11 40.95 39.34
N SER A 28 -28.02 41.20 38.41
CA SER A 28 -28.22 40.40 37.21
C SER A 28 -26.98 40.54 36.35
N SER A 29 -26.07 39.54 36.34
CA SER A 29 -25.05 39.42 35.33
C SER A 29 -25.73 38.86 34.06
N GLU A 30 -26.01 39.72 33.11
CA GLU A 30 -26.28 39.32 31.73
C GLU A 30 -25.07 38.54 31.21
N THR A 31 -25.22 37.23 31.16
CA THR A 31 -24.30 36.38 30.37
C THR A 31 -24.51 36.70 28.90
N LYS A 32 -23.60 37.47 28.30
CA LYS A 32 -23.53 37.58 26.84
C LYS A 32 -23.48 36.18 26.24
N PRO A 33 -24.28 35.87 25.21
CA PRO A 33 -24.18 34.62 24.51
C PRO A 33 -22.76 34.50 23.97
N VAL A 34 -22.04 33.44 24.33
CA VAL A 34 -20.77 33.06 23.74
C VAL A 34 -21.07 32.81 22.27
N ALA A 35 -20.50 33.64 21.40
CA ALA A 35 -20.59 33.41 19.97
C ALA A 35 -20.09 31.98 19.68
N PRO A 36 -20.76 31.22 18.79
CA PRO A 36 -20.30 29.92 18.44
C PRO A 36 -18.83 30.03 17.94
N ALA A 37 -17.95 29.22 18.52
CA ALA A 37 -16.55 29.20 18.11
C ALA A 37 -16.51 28.97 16.61
N THR A 38 -15.84 29.85 15.87
CA THR A 38 -15.61 29.67 14.45
C THR A 38 -14.93 28.30 14.28
N PRO A 39 -15.46 27.38 13.43
CA PRO A 39 -14.83 26.08 13.26
C PRO A 39 -13.37 26.26 12.88
N ALA A 40 -12.48 25.58 13.58
CA ALA A 40 -11.04 25.64 13.31
C ALA A 40 -10.78 25.34 11.82
N LYS A 41 -9.98 26.16 11.17
CA LYS A 41 -9.63 25.97 9.74
C LYS A 41 -8.87 24.66 9.62
N LYS A 42 -9.44 23.67 8.93
CA LYS A 42 -8.83 22.37 8.70
C LYS A 42 -7.51 22.52 7.92
N SER A 43 -6.58 21.64 8.23
CA SER A 43 -5.25 21.62 7.59
C SER A 43 -5.32 21.04 6.17
N PRO A 44 -4.44 21.45 5.25
CA PRO A 44 -4.39 20.86 3.91
C PRO A 44 -3.89 19.42 3.95
N TRP A 45 -4.30 18.63 2.96
CA TRP A 45 -3.80 17.29 2.71
C TRP A 45 -2.31 17.33 2.32
N LYS A 46 -1.56 16.34 2.76
CA LYS A 46 -0.14 16.13 2.44
C LYS A 46 0.07 14.71 1.92
N PRO A 47 1.12 14.45 1.12
CA PRO A 47 1.48 13.09 0.68
C PRO A 47 1.58 12.08 1.82
N ASP A 48 2.09 12.50 2.98
CA ASP A 48 2.19 11.69 4.21
C ASP A 48 0.84 11.12 4.66
N ASP A 49 -0.26 11.84 4.46
CA ASP A 49 -1.61 11.43 4.89
C ASP A 49 -2.11 10.18 4.15
N PHE A 50 -1.51 9.83 3.00
CA PHE A 50 -1.87 8.70 2.14
C PHE A 50 -0.93 7.49 2.30
N VAL A 51 0.23 7.70 2.88
CA VAL A 51 1.28 6.69 3.04
C VAL A 51 1.38 6.22 4.48
N TYR A 52 1.44 7.16 5.43
CA TYR A 52 1.57 6.83 6.85
C TYR A 52 0.21 6.60 7.50
N THR A 53 -0.58 5.72 6.91
CA THR A 53 -1.93 5.36 7.36
C THR A 53 -1.92 4.10 8.22
N GLU A 54 -2.87 4.01 9.13
CA GLU A 54 -3.17 2.78 9.85
C GLU A 54 -4.25 1.99 9.11
N SER A 55 -4.26 0.67 9.24
CA SER A 55 -5.36 -0.17 8.79
C SER A 55 -5.77 -1.18 9.86
N ALA A 56 -7.05 -1.56 9.82
CA ALA A 56 -7.66 -2.55 10.69
C ALA A 56 -8.30 -3.63 9.83
N SER A 57 -7.98 -4.89 10.09
CA SER A 57 -8.42 -6.03 9.27
C SER A 57 -8.51 -7.32 10.09
N GLN A 58 -9.02 -8.37 9.45
CA GLN A 58 -9.06 -9.74 9.97
C GLN A 58 -9.78 -9.85 11.32
N PHE A 59 -10.91 -9.19 11.45
CA PHE A 59 -11.73 -9.24 12.66
C PHE A 59 -12.31 -10.63 12.88
N ARG A 60 -12.25 -11.11 14.13
CA ARG A 60 -12.87 -12.36 14.57
C ARG A 60 -13.57 -12.12 15.89
N VAL A 61 -14.86 -12.34 15.92
CA VAL A 61 -15.68 -12.26 17.14
C VAL A 61 -15.42 -13.47 18.01
N SER A 62 -15.28 -13.27 19.32
CA SER A 62 -15.08 -14.37 20.26
C SER A 62 -16.33 -15.28 20.33
N PRO A 63 -16.19 -16.58 20.68
CA PRO A 63 -17.32 -17.50 20.76
C PRO A 63 -18.45 -17.04 21.71
N ASN A 64 -18.12 -16.23 22.73
CA ASN A 64 -19.11 -15.68 23.68
C ASN A 64 -19.70 -14.33 23.24
N GLY A 65 -19.37 -13.83 22.04
CA GLY A 65 -19.89 -12.59 21.47
C GLY A 65 -19.44 -11.29 22.16
N LYS A 66 -18.50 -11.32 23.12
CA LYS A 66 -18.15 -10.14 23.93
C LYS A 66 -16.92 -9.40 23.46
N TRP A 67 -16.08 -10.04 22.65
CA TRP A 67 -14.82 -9.50 22.20
C TRP A 67 -14.63 -9.69 20.72
N ALA A 68 -13.84 -8.84 20.09
CA ALA A 68 -13.29 -9.05 18.76
C ALA A 68 -11.76 -8.92 18.81
N VAL A 69 -11.05 -9.92 18.28
CA VAL A 69 -9.62 -9.82 17.98
C VAL A 69 -9.45 -9.37 16.53
N TRP A 70 -8.46 -8.53 16.28
CA TRP A 70 -8.19 -8.00 14.94
C TRP A 70 -6.72 -7.60 14.78
N VAL A 71 -6.31 -7.38 13.53
CA VAL A 71 -4.96 -6.98 13.17
C VAL A 71 -4.93 -5.48 12.88
N LYS A 72 -4.12 -4.74 13.65
CA LYS A 72 -3.78 -3.34 13.39
C LYS A 72 -2.44 -3.28 12.67
N SER A 73 -2.42 -2.72 11.45
CA SER A 73 -1.18 -2.42 10.73
C SER A 73 -0.85 -0.94 10.87
N THR A 74 0.40 -0.64 11.23
CA THR A 74 0.92 0.71 11.42
C THR A 74 2.20 0.92 10.62
N PRO A 75 2.48 2.16 10.14
CA PRO A 75 3.72 2.44 9.45
C PRO A 75 4.89 2.52 10.44
N ASP A 76 5.99 1.84 10.13
CA ASP A 76 7.28 1.97 10.81
C ASP A 76 8.24 2.72 9.87
N LYS A 77 8.44 4.01 10.14
CA LYS A 77 9.27 4.89 9.30
C LYS A 77 10.75 4.54 9.35
N ASP A 78 11.21 4.02 10.48
CA ASP A 78 12.63 3.71 10.67
C ASP A 78 13.02 2.44 9.90
N LYS A 79 12.07 1.51 9.77
CA LYS A 79 12.23 0.28 8.98
C LYS A 79 11.76 0.44 7.53
N ASP A 80 11.17 1.56 7.17
CA ASP A 80 10.58 1.82 5.85
C ASP A 80 9.55 0.75 5.41
N THR A 81 8.75 0.27 6.36
CA THR A 81 7.76 -0.81 6.16
C THR A 81 6.56 -0.66 7.08
N ARG A 82 5.65 -1.61 7.02
CA ARG A 82 4.53 -1.73 7.95
C ARG A 82 4.78 -2.84 8.95
N VAL A 83 4.33 -2.63 10.18
CA VAL A 83 4.29 -3.64 11.22
C VAL A 83 2.84 -3.91 11.61
N SER A 84 2.55 -5.12 12.07
CA SER A 84 1.19 -5.48 12.46
C SER A 84 1.14 -6.07 13.86
N ASN A 85 0.06 -5.73 14.60
CA ASN A 85 -0.15 -6.18 15.97
C ASN A 85 -1.59 -6.64 16.18
N LEU A 86 -1.78 -7.58 17.11
CA LEU A 86 -3.09 -8.03 17.55
C LEU A 86 -3.67 -7.06 18.55
N ILE A 87 -4.90 -6.68 18.30
CA ILE A 87 -5.72 -5.86 19.19
C ILE A 87 -6.95 -6.66 19.59
N LEU A 88 -7.33 -6.53 20.86
CA LEU A 88 -8.57 -7.07 21.40
C LEU A 88 -9.49 -5.92 21.79
N SER A 89 -10.67 -5.86 21.19
CA SER A 89 -11.67 -4.82 21.47
C SER A 89 -12.92 -5.41 22.07
N SER A 90 -13.47 -4.75 23.11
CA SER A 90 -14.75 -5.14 23.71
C SER A 90 -15.92 -4.76 22.78
N LEU A 91 -16.86 -5.68 22.62
CA LEU A 91 -18.10 -5.43 21.87
C LEU A 91 -19.22 -4.86 22.75
N THR A 92 -19.02 -4.78 24.07
CA THR A 92 -20.01 -4.25 25.01
C THR A 92 -19.61 -2.90 25.61
N GLU A 93 -18.32 -2.64 25.73
CA GLU A 93 -17.77 -1.44 26.35
C GLU A 93 -16.77 -0.75 25.42
N LYS A 94 -16.40 0.48 25.73
CA LYS A 94 -15.31 1.16 25.03
C LYS A 94 -13.96 0.76 25.66
N MET A 95 -13.44 -0.39 25.23
CA MET A 95 -12.18 -0.94 25.72
C MET A 95 -11.40 -1.58 24.57
N GLU A 96 -10.11 -1.25 24.47
CA GLU A 96 -9.17 -1.82 23.51
C GLU A 96 -7.88 -2.23 24.24
N ILE A 97 -7.41 -3.44 23.98
CA ILE A 97 -6.22 -4.01 24.61
C ILE A 97 -5.26 -4.46 23.50
N PRO A 98 -4.09 -3.86 23.38
CA PRO A 98 -3.04 -4.39 22.50
C PRO A 98 -2.51 -5.71 23.06
N LEU A 99 -2.75 -6.82 22.37
CA LEU A 99 -2.27 -8.14 22.77
C LEU A 99 -0.80 -8.36 22.41
N THR A 100 -0.36 -7.80 21.29
CA THR A 100 1.05 -7.81 20.88
C THR A 100 1.54 -6.38 20.68
N ARG A 101 2.87 -6.15 20.82
CA ARG A 101 3.48 -4.83 20.71
C ARG A 101 4.85 -4.91 20.04
N ASP A 102 5.08 -5.93 19.26
CA ASP A 102 6.33 -6.15 18.56
C ASP A 102 6.41 -5.37 17.24
N THR A 103 7.60 -5.35 16.69
CA THR A 103 7.89 -4.79 15.37
C THR A 103 7.91 -5.85 14.27
N ASP A 104 7.42 -7.05 14.59
CA ASP A 104 7.22 -8.16 13.67
C ASP A 104 5.81 -8.11 13.06
N THR A 105 5.54 -8.97 12.08
CA THR A 105 4.22 -9.07 11.49
C THR A 105 3.41 -10.16 12.17
N VAL A 106 2.13 -9.89 12.39
CA VAL A 106 1.14 -10.89 12.85
C VAL A 106 -0.02 -10.96 11.87
N SER A 107 -0.62 -12.14 11.74
CA SER A 107 -1.76 -12.35 10.83
C SER A 107 -2.61 -13.55 11.27
N GLN A 108 -3.77 -13.68 10.62
CA GLN A 108 -4.69 -14.81 10.77
C GLN A 108 -5.08 -15.14 12.23
N PRO A 109 -5.54 -14.17 13.05
CA PRO A 109 -6.00 -14.51 14.39
C PRO A 109 -7.21 -15.45 14.35
N ARG A 110 -7.22 -16.47 15.22
CA ARG A 110 -8.33 -17.42 15.40
C ARG A 110 -8.56 -17.70 16.88
N TRP A 111 -9.78 -17.59 17.31
CA TRP A 111 -10.18 -18.01 18.65
C TRP A 111 -10.17 -19.53 18.76
N SER A 112 -9.71 -20.07 19.91
CA SER A 112 -10.03 -21.44 20.30
C SER A 112 -11.55 -21.60 20.50
N LEU A 113 -12.07 -22.82 20.42
CA LEU A 113 -13.50 -23.07 20.58
C LEU A 113 -14.03 -22.64 21.96
N SER A 114 -13.18 -22.67 23.00
CA SER A 114 -13.50 -22.19 24.34
C SER A 114 -13.49 -20.66 24.47
N GLY A 115 -12.82 -19.96 23.53
CA GLY A 115 -12.60 -18.52 23.62
C GLY A 115 -11.53 -18.10 24.63
N GLU A 116 -10.76 -19.02 25.19
CA GLU A 116 -9.72 -18.72 26.19
C GLU A 116 -8.37 -18.38 25.55
N THR A 117 -8.12 -18.88 24.35
CA THR A 117 -6.84 -18.73 23.65
C THR A 117 -7.05 -18.20 22.24
N ILE A 118 -6.13 -17.40 21.77
CA ILE A 118 -6.07 -16.91 20.40
C ILE A 118 -4.81 -17.49 19.78
N ALA A 119 -4.96 -18.17 18.64
CA ALA A 119 -3.87 -18.59 17.78
C ALA A 119 -3.66 -17.56 16.67
N PHE A 120 -2.42 -17.38 16.22
CA PHE A 120 -2.07 -16.46 15.15
C PHE A 120 -0.75 -16.84 14.51
N LEU A 121 -0.51 -16.36 13.30
CA LEU A 121 0.77 -16.47 12.62
C LEU A 121 1.63 -15.25 12.92
N SER A 122 2.95 -15.48 13.13
CA SER A 122 3.90 -14.40 13.32
C SER A 122 5.26 -14.74 12.73
N THR A 123 5.93 -13.70 12.24
CA THR A 123 7.36 -13.76 11.89
C THR A 123 8.29 -13.54 13.08
N HIS A 124 7.73 -13.39 14.30
CA HIS A 124 8.52 -13.29 15.53
C HIS A 124 9.37 -14.55 15.73
N ALA A 125 10.59 -14.41 16.22
CA ALA A 125 11.50 -15.51 16.48
C ALA A 125 12.13 -15.41 17.86
N LEU A 126 12.32 -16.58 18.49
CA LEU A 126 13.09 -16.74 19.72
C LEU A 126 14.25 -17.70 19.46
N PRO A 127 15.49 -17.50 20.02
CA PRO A 127 15.87 -16.32 20.84
C PRO A 127 16.10 -15.06 19.99
N LYS A 128 16.08 -13.90 20.66
CA LYS A 128 16.50 -12.64 20.03
C LYS A 128 18.04 -12.49 20.07
N PRO A 129 18.69 -11.88 19.04
CA PRO A 129 18.06 -11.23 17.88
C PRO A 129 17.49 -12.25 16.89
N LYS A 130 16.42 -11.84 16.20
CA LYS A 130 15.77 -12.62 15.16
C LYS A 130 16.76 -12.91 14.02
N PRO A 131 16.92 -14.17 13.59
CA PRO A 131 17.65 -14.47 12.37
C PRO A 131 17.01 -13.76 11.17
N GLU A 132 17.85 -13.30 10.24
CA GLU A 132 17.36 -12.79 8.96
C GLU A 132 16.58 -13.92 8.25
N ASN A 133 15.39 -13.58 7.73
CA ASN A 133 14.48 -14.54 7.07
C ASN A 133 13.92 -15.66 7.96
N SER A 134 13.58 -15.36 9.22
CA SER A 134 12.84 -16.32 10.05
C SER A 134 11.48 -16.63 9.42
N PRO A 135 11.11 -17.94 9.25
CA PRO A 135 9.85 -18.30 8.64
C PRO A 135 8.68 -17.95 9.57
N THR A 136 7.51 -17.72 8.99
CA THR A 136 6.27 -17.51 9.72
C THR A 136 5.91 -18.76 10.53
N GLN A 137 5.63 -18.60 11.81
CA GLN A 137 5.30 -19.69 12.73
C GLN A 137 3.96 -19.46 13.42
N LEU A 138 3.42 -20.53 14.01
CA LEU A 138 2.19 -20.50 14.80
C LEU A 138 2.50 -20.11 16.24
N TRP A 139 1.75 -19.16 16.75
CA TRP A 139 1.85 -18.60 18.10
C TRP A 139 0.50 -18.67 18.80
N LEU A 140 0.53 -18.75 20.11
CA LEU A 140 -0.65 -18.67 20.98
C LEU A 140 -0.50 -17.50 21.95
N ILE A 141 -1.65 -16.92 22.32
CA ILE A 141 -1.76 -15.95 23.40
C ILE A 141 -3.06 -16.19 24.18
N ASN A 142 -3.03 -16.03 25.50
CA ASN A 142 -4.24 -16.08 26.29
C ASN A 142 -5.12 -14.84 26.03
N ALA A 143 -6.41 -15.05 25.83
CA ALA A 143 -7.36 -13.96 25.60
C ALA A 143 -7.44 -12.95 26.75
N ALA A 144 -7.13 -13.36 27.97
CA ALA A 144 -7.04 -12.47 29.14
C ALA A 144 -5.75 -11.62 29.17
N GLY A 145 -4.84 -11.80 28.21
CA GLY A 145 -3.54 -11.14 28.11
C GLY A 145 -2.39 -12.00 28.66
N GLY A 146 -1.20 -11.43 28.68
CA GLY A 146 0.06 -12.11 29.01
C GLY A 146 0.96 -12.18 27.77
N ASP A 147 2.09 -12.88 27.91
CA ASP A 147 3.03 -13.04 26.81
C ASP A 147 2.55 -14.10 25.82
N ALA A 148 2.73 -13.83 24.52
CA ALA A 148 2.54 -14.82 23.48
C ALA A 148 3.70 -15.82 23.49
N TRP A 149 3.42 -17.08 23.13
CA TRP A 149 4.43 -18.11 23.03
C TRP A 149 4.36 -18.85 21.70
N PRO A 150 5.51 -19.24 21.10
CA PRO A 150 5.52 -20.05 19.88
C PRO A 150 5.10 -21.48 20.20
N VAL A 151 4.36 -22.08 19.27
CA VAL A 151 3.95 -23.49 19.39
C VAL A 151 4.60 -24.37 18.35
N THR A 152 5.14 -23.78 17.29
CA THR A 152 5.85 -24.48 16.22
C THR A 152 7.25 -23.91 16.04
N GLU A 153 8.17 -24.76 15.63
CA GLU A 153 9.52 -24.45 15.15
C GLU A 153 9.72 -25.24 13.84
N PHE A 154 8.90 -24.92 12.86
CA PHE A 154 8.95 -25.59 11.57
C PHE A 154 10.06 -24.97 10.72
N ALA A 155 10.76 -25.79 9.91
CA ALA A 155 11.87 -25.32 9.08
C ALA A 155 11.40 -24.38 7.97
N LYS A 156 10.19 -24.60 7.48
CA LYS A 156 9.50 -23.77 6.48
C LYS A 156 8.38 -22.96 7.15
N GLU A 157 7.83 -21.99 6.42
CA GLU A 157 6.73 -21.18 6.90
C GLU A 157 5.42 -21.99 7.05
N ILE A 158 4.63 -21.66 8.05
CA ILE A 158 3.24 -22.08 8.15
C ILE A 158 2.39 -21.12 7.32
N LYS A 159 1.62 -21.68 6.37
CA LYS A 159 0.83 -20.88 5.41
C LYS A 159 -0.55 -20.52 5.95
N SER A 160 -1.23 -21.50 6.57
CA SER A 160 -2.57 -21.34 7.14
C SER A 160 -2.81 -22.34 8.28
N PHE A 161 -3.79 -22.08 9.12
CA PHE A 161 -4.18 -22.99 10.20
C PHE A 161 -5.64 -22.81 10.61
N GLU A 162 -6.23 -23.89 11.19
CA GLU A 162 -7.55 -23.88 11.81
C GLU A 162 -7.56 -24.75 13.07
N TRP A 163 -8.44 -24.43 14.03
CA TRP A 163 -8.64 -25.24 15.22
C TRP A 163 -9.46 -26.49 14.90
N ILE A 164 -8.99 -27.67 15.30
CA ILE A 164 -9.77 -28.92 15.30
C ILE A 164 -10.62 -28.99 16.57
N ASP A 165 -9.97 -28.76 17.71
CA ASP A 165 -10.55 -28.66 19.05
C ASP A 165 -9.72 -27.71 19.91
N ASN A 166 -10.00 -27.59 21.23
CA ASN A 166 -9.25 -26.66 22.09
C ASN A 166 -7.78 -27.07 22.33
N ASP A 167 -7.40 -28.28 21.98
CA ASP A 167 -6.07 -28.85 22.24
C ASP A 167 -5.29 -29.18 20.94
N THR A 168 -5.94 -29.05 19.77
CA THR A 168 -5.38 -29.50 18.50
C THR A 168 -5.61 -28.47 17.40
N ILE A 169 -4.55 -28.12 16.68
CA ILE A 169 -4.58 -27.22 15.53
C ILE A 169 -4.16 -27.99 14.26
N LEU A 170 -4.90 -27.82 13.18
CA LEU A 170 -4.52 -28.25 11.83
C LEU A 170 -3.81 -27.07 11.14
N PHE A 171 -2.70 -27.33 10.45
CA PHE A 171 -2.00 -26.29 9.70
C PHE A 171 -1.42 -26.84 8.39
N SER A 172 -1.20 -25.95 7.43
CA SER A 172 -0.53 -26.26 6.16
C SER A 172 0.89 -25.71 6.15
N ALA A 173 1.83 -26.52 5.69
CA ALA A 173 3.22 -26.12 5.52
C ALA A 173 3.92 -27.05 4.50
N GLU A 174 5.05 -26.57 3.96
CA GLU A 174 6.02 -27.44 3.30
C GLU A 174 6.74 -28.28 4.34
N GLU A 175 7.16 -29.49 3.98
CA GLU A 175 8.05 -30.28 4.82
C GLU A 175 9.48 -29.70 4.86
N ASP A 176 10.37 -30.38 5.62
CA ASP A 176 11.79 -30.09 5.62
C ASP A 176 12.37 -30.16 4.19
N ALA A 177 13.52 -29.49 4.00
CA ALA A 177 14.17 -29.42 2.71
C ALA A 177 14.34 -30.81 2.06
N SER A 178 13.95 -30.90 0.79
CA SER A 178 14.11 -32.11 -0.02
C SER A 178 15.60 -32.43 -0.28
N LEU A 179 15.87 -33.66 -0.71
CA LEU A 179 17.24 -34.04 -1.14
C LEU A 179 17.74 -33.16 -2.29
N TYR A 180 16.84 -32.74 -3.17
CA TYR A 180 17.16 -31.82 -4.25
C TYR A 180 17.58 -30.44 -3.72
N GLU A 181 16.82 -29.88 -2.79
CA GLU A 181 17.18 -28.59 -2.17
C GLU A 181 18.50 -28.69 -1.37
N HIS A 182 18.77 -29.83 -0.71
CA HIS A 182 20.06 -30.06 -0.04
C HIS A 182 21.21 -30.12 -1.03
N ASP A 183 21.06 -30.83 -2.14
CA ASP A 183 22.10 -31.00 -3.17
C ASP A 183 22.42 -29.66 -3.85
N THR A 184 21.40 -28.89 -4.25
CA THR A 184 21.60 -27.56 -4.86
C THR A 184 22.29 -26.60 -3.89
N LYS A 185 21.91 -26.62 -2.61
CA LYS A 185 22.54 -25.81 -1.57
C LYS A 185 24.00 -26.20 -1.32
N GLU A 186 24.31 -27.50 -1.28
CA GLU A 186 25.69 -27.98 -1.12
C GLU A 186 26.56 -27.57 -2.30
N ARG A 187 26.03 -27.62 -3.52
CA ARG A 187 26.70 -27.18 -4.74
C ARG A 187 26.82 -25.67 -4.85
N LYS A 188 26.13 -24.93 -4.00
CA LYS A 188 25.96 -23.44 -4.10
C LYS A 188 25.36 -23.04 -5.46
N ASP A 189 24.45 -23.86 -5.95
CA ASP A 189 23.73 -23.63 -7.18
C ASP A 189 22.47 -22.84 -6.84
N ASP A 190 22.43 -21.58 -7.22
CA ASP A 190 21.29 -20.66 -7.06
C ASP A 190 20.49 -20.49 -8.37
N THR A 191 20.72 -21.39 -9.33
CA THR A 191 19.98 -21.42 -10.59
C THR A 191 18.52 -21.76 -10.33
N VAL A 192 17.62 -20.96 -10.90
CA VAL A 192 16.18 -21.21 -10.85
C VAL A 192 15.76 -21.94 -12.13
N VAL A 193 15.18 -23.12 -11.97
CA VAL A 193 14.47 -23.81 -13.05
C VAL A 193 13.00 -23.35 -12.99
N VAL A 194 12.54 -22.71 -14.08
CA VAL A 194 11.18 -22.19 -14.16
C VAL A 194 10.18 -23.33 -14.24
N ASP A 195 9.09 -23.23 -13.49
CA ASP A 195 7.99 -24.21 -13.44
C ASP A 195 8.45 -25.66 -13.13
N ASP A 196 9.43 -25.78 -12.23
CA ASP A 196 10.01 -27.08 -11.83
C ASP A 196 9.08 -27.86 -10.90
N THR A 197 7.90 -28.21 -11.40
CA THR A 197 6.88 -29.00 -10.70
C THR A 197 7.43 -30.28 -10.04
N PRO A 198 8.30 -31.07 -10.68
CA PRO A 198 8.82 -32.31 -10.08
C PRO A 198 9.66 -32.13 -8.82
N HIS A 199 10.32 -30.97 -8.65
CA HIS A 199 11.18 -30.70 -7.50
C HIS A 199 10.59 -29.70 -6.51
N ALA A 200 9.43 -29.11 -6.80
CA ALA A 200 8.77 -28.19 -5.90
C ALA A 200 8.23 -28.94 -4.65
N PRO A 201 8.60 -28.51 -3.43
CA PRO A 201 8.17 -29.20 -2.22
C PRO A 201 6.66 -29.10 -2.03
N ALA A 202 6.02 -30.24 -1.71
CA ALA A 202 4.59 -30.31 -1.49
C ALA A 202 4.15 -29.53 -0.24
N VAL A 203 2.98 -28.91 -0.29
CA VAL A 203 2.33 -28.31 0.88
C VAL A 203 1.33 -29.31 1.44
N ARG A 204 1.51 -29.71 2.71
CA ARG A 204 0.75 -30.78 3.38
C ARG A 204 0.03 -30.26 4.61
N LEU A 205 -0.97 -31.02 5.07
CA LEU A 205 -1.63 -30.79 6.34
C LEU A 205 -0.91 -31.54 7.47
N PHE A 206 -0.73 -30.81 8.56
CA PHE A 206 -0.15 -31.29 9.81
C PHE A 206 -1.08 -30.99 10.98
N LYS A 207 -1.07 -31.84 12.01
CA LYS A 207 -1.69 -31.61 13.31
C LYS A 207 -0.64 -31.23 14.34
N PHE A 208 -0.94 -30.22 15.13
CA PHE A 208 -0.20 -29.88 16.32
C PHE A 208 -1.05 -30.13 17.57
N ALA A 209 -0.62 -31.06 18.40
CA ALA A 209 -1.23 -31.34 19.72
C ALA A 209 -0.56 -30.43 20.76
N ILE A 210 -1.30 -29.47 21.32
CA ILE A 210 -0.78 -28.42 22.20
C ILE A 210 -0.18 -28.97 23.47
N LYS A 211 -0.90 -29.90 24.13
CA LYS A 211 -0.46 -30.53 25.41
C LYS A 211 0.83 -31.32 25.26
N ASP A 212 0.94 -32.06 24.19
CA ASP A 212 2.08 -32.96 23.94
C ASP A 212 3.22 -32.26 23.21
N LYS A 213 2.97 -31.03 22.70
CA LYS A 213 3.87 -30.28 21.81
C LYS A 213 4.35 -31.12 20.63
N LYS A 214 3.43 -31.93 20.07
CA LYS A 214 3.75 -32.87 19.03
C LYS A 214 3.13 -32.47 17.68
N VAL A 215 3.96 -32.41 16.65
CA VAL A 215 3.53 -32.31 15.25
C VAL A 215 3.39 -33.71 14.65
N SER A 216 2.33 -33.95 13.89
CA SER A 216 2.14 -35.17 13.09
C SER A 216 1.59 -34.80 11.72
N ARG A 217 2.13 -35.42 10.68
CA ARG A 217 1.63 -35.27 9.30
C ARG A 217 0.25 -35.94 9.18
N VAL A 218 -0.67 -35.28 8.50
CA VAL A 218 -2.03 -35.77 8.22
C VAL A 218 -2.16 -36.30 6.80
N THR A 219 -1.65 -35.52 5.83
CA THR A 219 -1.78 -35.88 4.41
C THR A 219 -0.44 -36.27 3.78
N ASP A 220 -0.52 -37.08 2.73
CA ASP A 220 0.64 -37.67 2.04
C ASP A 220 0.57 -37.32 0.55
N ASN A 221 0.30 -36.03 0.26
CA ASN A 221 0.14 -35.49 -1.08
C ASN A 221 1.46 -35.00 -1.68
N ASN A 222 1.45 -34.82 -3.02
CA ASN A 222 2.55 -34.20 -3.75
C ASN A 222 2.14 -32.88 -4.41
N ASP A 223 0.88 -32.47 -4.24
CA ASP A 223 0.32 -31.19 -4.66
C ASP A 223 0.49 -30.12 -3.54
N TRP A 224 0.07 -28.89 -3.81
CA TRP A 224 0.21 -27.75 -2.90
C TRP A 224 -1.15 -27.36 -2.33
N ILE A 225 -1.43 -27.71 -1.07
CA ILE A 225 -2.64 -27.28 -0.39
C ILE A 225 -2.56 -25.78 -0.11
N GLU A 226 -3.51 -25.02 -0.70
CA GLU A 226 -3.58 -23.56 -0.61
C GLU A 226 -4.55 -23.10 0.48
N ASN A 227 -5.78 -23.62 0.44
CA ASN A 227 -6.84 -23.30 1.37
C ASN A 227 -7.41 -24.56 1.99
N PHE A 228 -7.90 -24.45 3.21
CA PHE A 228 -8.68 -25.51 3.85
C PHE A 228 -9.55 -24.93 4.96
N ASP A 229 -10.62 -25.65 5.28
CA ASP A 229 -11.46 -25.41 6.45
C ASP A 229 -11.80 -26.72 7.14
N VAL A 230 -12.07 -26.68 8.45
CA VAL A 230 -12.27 -27.84 9.31
C VAL A 230 -13.72 -27.92 9.79
N SER A 231 -14.33 -29.10 9.72
CA SER A 231 -15.65 -29.34 10.30
C SER A 231 -15.64 -29.12 11.82
N ARG A 232 -16.72 -28.53 12.36
CA ARG A 232 -16.78 -28.23 13.80
C ARG A 232 -16.66 -29.44 14.74
N ASP A 233 -16.96 -30.63 14.23
CA ASP A 233 -16.78 -31.89 14.96
C ASP A 233 -15.34 -32.45 14.85
N GLY A 234 -14.46 -31.76 14.15
CA GLY A 234 -13.05 -32.10 13.99
C GLY A 234 -12.76 -33.36 13.18
N LYS A 235 -13.76 -33.91 12.45
CA LYS A 235 -13.59 -35.19 11.72
C LYS A 235 -13.11 -34.99 10.31
N TRP A 236 -13.48 -33.89 9.69
CA TRP A 236 -13.26 -33.62 8.27
C TRP A 236 -12.54 -32.30 8.06
N ALA A 237 -11.74 -32.23 7.01
CA ALA A 237 -11.35 -30.97 6.40
C ALA A 237 -11.77 -30.99 4.93
N VAL A 238 -12.04 -29.80 4.39
CA VAL A 238 -12.11 -29.60 2.95
C VAL A 238 -10.93 -28.73 2.55
N ALA A 239 -10.25 -29.07 1.45
CA ALA A 239 -9.03 -28.39 1.04
C ALA A 239 -9.00 -28.19 -0.49
N SER A 240 -8.51 -27.03 -0.96
CA SER A 240 -8.11 -26.82 -2.34
C SER A 240 -6.59 -26.95 -2.47
N ALA A 241 -6.13 -27.48 -3.61
CA ALA A 241 -4.72 -27.68 -3.87
C ALA A 241 -4.38 -27.41 -5.34
N SER A 242 -3.34 -26.64 -5.58
CA SER A 242 -2.70 -26.48 -6.88
C SER A 242 -1.94 -27.76 -7.27
N ARG A 243 -1.92 -28.08 -8.56
CA ARG A 243 -1.29 -29.30 -9.12
C ARG A 243 -0.16 -29.01 -10.08
N GLU A 244 -0.10 -27.81 -10.65
CA GLU A 244 0.94 -27.35 -11.56
C GLU A 244 1.31 -25.91 -11.25
N LEU A 245 2.60 -25.60 -11.34
CA LEU A 245 3.11 -24.23 -11.12
C LEU A 245 2.73 -23.29 -12.26
N SER A 246 2.56 -23.81 -13.48
CA SER A 246 2.15 -23.04 -14.65
C SER A 246 0.68 -22.68 -14.68
N TYR A 247 -0.14 -23.13 -13.72
CA TYR A 247 -1.60 -22.92 -13.77
C TYR A 247 -2.01 -21.46 -13.92
N ALA A 248 -1.35 -20.55 -13.24
CA ALA A 248 -1.65 -19.13 -13.37
C ALA A 248 -1.43 -18.61 -14.80
N TRP A 249 -0.43 -19.16 -15.49
CA TRP A 249 -0.07 -18.76 -16.86
C TRP A 249 -1.03 -19.32 -17.92
N ASP A 250 -1.50 -20.57 -17.78
CA ASP A 250 -2.18 -21.28 -18.88
C ASP A 250 -3.57 -21.86 -18.54
N HIS A 251 -3.97 -21.91 -17.28
CA HIS A 251 -5.21 -22.53 -16.76
C HIS A 251 -5.45 -23.99 -17.18
N LYS A 252 -4.40 -24.72 -17.64
CA LYS A 252 -4.57 -26.08 -18.22
C LYS A 252 -4.85 -27.15 -17.19
N VAL A 253 -4.13 -27.17 -16.06
CA VAL A 253 -4.31 -28.15 -15.00
C VAL A 253 -5.01 -27.52 -13.81
N ALA A 254 -6.34 -27.61 -13.78
CA ALA A 254 -7.14 -26.99 -12.74
C ALA A 254 -6.74 -27.45 -11.32
N PRO A 255 -6.79 -26.55 -10.32
CA PRO A 255 -6.69 -26.94 -8.92
C PRO A 255 -7.73 -28.01 -8.54
N ALA A 256 -7.39 -28.85 -7.59
CA ALA A 256 -8.28 -29.89 -7.08
C ALA A 256 -8.86 -29.51 -5.73
N THR A 257 -10.08 -29.96 -5.46
CA THR A 257 -10.73 -29.84 -4.14
C THR A 257 -10.85 -31.23 -3.52
N TYR A 258 -10.44 -31.37 -2.28
CA TYR A 258 -10.43 -32.65 -1.56
C TYR A 258 -11.25 -32.57 -0.29
N LEU A 259 -12.08 -33.60 -0.04
CA LEU A 259 -12.58 -33.93 1.29
C LEU A 259 -11.55 -34.81 1.97
N VAL A 260 -11.08 -34.42 3.15
CA VAL A 260 -10.02 -35.08 3.91
C VAL A 260 -10.60 -35.64 5.20
N ASP A 261 -10.50 -36.96 5.40
CA ASP A 261 -10.76 -37.61 6.68
C ASP A 261 -9.58 -37.36 7.63
N LEU A 262 -9.79 -36.57 8.66
CA LEU A 262 -8.73 -36.17 9.59
C LEU A 262 -8.24 -37.29 10.50
N SER A 263 -8.95 -38.41 10.58
CA SER A 263 -8.52 -39.59 11.37
C SER A 263 -7.54 -40.48 10.60
N THR A 264 -7.70 -40.55 9.28
CA THR A 264 -6.94 -41.44 8.38
C THR A 264 -6.00 -40.71 7.44
N GLY A 265 -6.21 -39.42 7.21
CA GLY A 265 -5.52 -38.64 6.21
C GLY A 265 -5.98 -38.92 4.77
N LYS A 266 -7.01 -39.75 4.59
CA LYS A 266 -7.54 -40.08 3.27
C LYS A 266 -8.16 -38.86 2.61
N ARG A 267 -7.74 -38.59 1.37
CA ARG A 267 -8.29 -37.54 0.51
C ARG A 267 -9.25 -38.13 -0.52
N THR A 268 -10.38 -37.46 -0.74
CA THR A 268 -11.35 -37.79 -1.79
C THR A 268 -11.55 -36.57 -2.64
N GLU A 269 -11.19 -36.64 -3.94
CA GLU A 269 -11.37 -35.53 -4.89
C GLU A 269 -12.86 -35.32 -5.18
N LEU A 270 -13.29 -34.03 -5.17
CA LEU A 270 -14.69 -33.67 -5.23
C LEU A 270 -15.14 -33.17 -6.61
N TYR A 271 -14.33 -32.45 -7.33
CA TYR A 271 -14.68 -31.80 -8.61
C TYR A 271 -13.68 -32.19 -9.71
N PRO A 272 -13.61 -33.49 -10.08
CA PRO A 272 -12.57 -33.97 -11.00
C PRO A 272 -12.70 -33.46 -12.43
N ASP A 273 -13.85 -32.88 -12.79
CA ASP A 273 -14.08 -32.25 -14.10
C ASP A 273 -13.54 -30.79 -14.16
N GLY A 274 -13.03 -30.27 -13.04
CA GLY A 274 -12.44 -28.94 -12.96
C GLY A 274 -13.39 -27.76 -13.20
N LYS A 275 -14.72 -27.98 -13.17
CA LYS A 275 -15.70 -26.92 -13.38
C LYS A 275 -15.94 -26.04 -12.16
N ILE A 276 -15.78 -26.61 -10.97
CA ILE A 276 -15.89 -25.91 -9.70
C ILE A 276 -14.48 -25.87 -9.11
N ARG A 277 -13.92 -24.64 -8.95
CA ARG A 277 -12.55 -24.38 -8.48
C ARG A 277 -12.62 -23.42 -7.31
N PRO A 278 -12.98 -23.88 -6.10
CA PRO A 278 -13.24 -22.98 -4.98
C PRO A 278 -11.99 -22.22 -4.53
N ASP A 279 -12.11 -20.91 -4.42
CA ASP A 279 -11.12 -20.01 -3.80
C ASP A 279 -11.38 -19.89 -2.30
N GLU A 280 -12.63 -20.08 -1.86
CA GLU A 280 -13.03 -20.03 -0.46
C GLU A 280 -13.89 -21.24 -0.09
N LEU A 281 -13.60 -21.84 1.07
CA LEU A 281 -14.28 -23.00 1.61
C LEU A 281 -14.71 -22.71 3.04
N ARG A 282 -15.98 -22.99 3.40
CA ARG A 282 -16.53 -22.77 4.75
C ARG A 282 -17.46 -23.90 5.16
N TRP A 283 -17.16 -24.59 6.25
CA TRP A 283 -18.03 -25.61 6.83
C TRP A 283 -19.32 -25.00 7.38
N ALA A 284 -20.44 -25.67 7.10
CA ALA A 284 -21.69 -25.39 7.77
C ALA A 284 -21.58 -25.69 9.28
N ARG A 285 -22.20 -24.84 10.13
CA ARG A 285 -22.05 -24.96 11.58
C ARG A 285 -22.67 -26.24 12.15
N ASP A 286 -23.59 -26.86 11.44
CA ASP A 286 -24.24 -28.13 11.79
C ASP A 286 -23.49 -29.38 11.29
N ASN A 287 -22.34 -29.23 10.66
CA ASN A 287 -21.54 -30.25 9.99
C ASN A 287 -22.28 -31.00 8.87
N SER A 288 -23.39 -30.47 8.35
CA SER A 288 -24.14 -31.08 7.25
C SER A 288 -23.40 -31.08 5.91
N GLY A 289 -22.38 -30.23 5.79
CA GLY A 289 -21.59 -30.02 4.58
C GLY A 289 -20.80 -28.74 4.66
N PHE A 290 -20.39 -28.21 3.50
CA PHE A 290 -19.65 -26.98 3.42
C PHE A 290 -20.10 -26.12 2.23
N TYR A 291 -19.89 -24.84 2.35
CA TYR A 291 -20.04 -23.87 1.28
C TYR A 291 -18.72 -23.72 0.52
N ALA A 292 -18.81 -23.54 -0.80
CA ALA A 292 -17.68 -23.31 -1.69
C ALA A 292 -17.96 -22.09 -2.55
N VAL A 293 -17.18 -21.03 -2.40
CA VAL A 293 -17.20 -19.87 -3.30
C VAL A 293 -16.22 -20.17 -4.43
N ALA A 294 -16.67 -20.07 -5.66
CA ALA A 294 -15.85 -20.41 -6.81
C ALA A 294 -16.07 -19.41 -7.96
N PRO A 295 -14.99 -18.98 -8.65
CA PRO A 295 -15.09 -18.17 -9.84
C PRO A 295 -15.86 -18.94 -10.94
N TYR A 296 -16.67 -18.21 -11.67
CA TYR A 296 -17.42 -18.72 -12.81
C TYR A 296 -17.21 -17.81 -14.02
N SER A 297 -16.81 -18.41 -15.14
CA SER A 297 -16.74 -17.80 -16.47
C SER A 297 -17.61 -18.58 -17.44
N SER A 298 -18.09 -17.93 -18.49
CA SER A 298 -18.72 -18.63 -19.62
C SER A 298 -17.69 -19.27 -20.55
N ASP A 299 -16.41 -18.88 -20.45
CA ASP A 299 -15.32 -19.49 -21.19
C ASP A 299 -15.00 -20.88 -20.60
N PRO A 300 -14.84 -21.94 -21.43
CA PRO A 300 -14.58 -23.30 -20.94
C PRO A 300 -13.14 -23.49 -20.44
N HIS A 301 -12.20 -22.63 -20.80
CA HIS A 301 -10.77 -22.75 -20.49
C HIS A 301 -10.28 -21.72 -19.50
N PHE A 302 -10.62 -20.42 -19.73
CA PHE A 302 -10.07 -19.31 -18.99
C PHE A 302 -11.02 -18.80 -17.91
N PHE A 303 -10.48 -18.64 -16.71
CA PHE A 303 -11.18 -18.08 -15.55
C PHE A 303 -10.60 -16.69 -15.24
N THR A 304 -10.55 -15.82 -16.24
CA THR A 304 -9.90 -14.50 -16.18
C THR A 304 -10.89 -13.39 -15.86
N ALA A 305 -12.04 -13.38 -16.55
CA ALA A 305 -13.14 -12.49 -16.23
C ALA A 305 -14.27 -13.32 -15.63
N THR A 306 -14.49 -13.19 -14.32
CA THR A 306 -15.36 -14.07 -13.56
C THR A 306 -16.38 -13.32 -12.71
N VAL A 307 -17.38 -14.05 -12.27
CA VAL A 307 -18.26 -13.70 -11.16
C VAL A 307 -18.19 -14.81 -10.13
N GLU A 308 -18.37 -14.48 -8.87
CA GLU A 308 -18.30 -15.45 -7.80
C GLU A 308 -19.65 -16.13 -7.60
N LYS A 309 -19.70 -17.47 -7.77
CA LYS A 309 -20.82 -18.33 -7.46
C LYS A 309 -20.63 -19.06 -6.14
N LEU A 310 -21.73 -19.37 -5.50
CA LEU A 310 -21.77 -20.12 -4.26
C LEU A 310 -22.35 -21.51 -4.48
N TYR A 311 -21.68 -22.52 -3.96
CA TYR A 311 -22.10 -23.91 -3.99
C TYR A 311 -22.20 -24.46 -2.58
N PHE A 312 -23.08 -25.43 -2.36
CA PHE A 312 -23.16 -26.21 -1.12
C PHE A 312 -22.93 -27.68 -1.41
N TYR A 313 -21.93 -28.25 -0.77
CA TYR A 313 -21.69 -29.69 -0.78
C TYR A 313 -22.38 -30.32 0.43
N ASP A 314 -23.34 -31.22 0.22
CA ASP A 314 -24.03 -31.96 1.27
C ASP A 314 -23.28 -33.25 1.55
N LEU A 315 -22.79 -33.39 2.78
CA LEU A 315 -21.93 -34.51 3.20
C LEU A 315 -22.67 -35.86 3.19
N ALA A 316 -23.95 -35.88 3.54
CA ALA A 316 -24.71 -37.12 3.65
C ALA A 316 -25.04 -37.71 2.28
N SER A 317 -25.37 -36.88 1.32
CA SER A 317 -25.70 -37.31 -0.05
C SER A 317 -24.50 -37.30 -1.00
N SER A 318 -23.36 -36.67 -0.61
CA SER A 318 -22.19 -36.40 -1.45
C SER A 318 -22.55 -35.66 -2.73
N LYS A 319 -23.49 -34.71 -2.66
CA LYS A 319 -23.94 -33.89 -3.80
C LYS A 319 -23.61 -32.41 -3.62
N THR A 320 -23.18 -31.79 -4.69
CA THR A 320 -23.02 -30.34 -4.77
C THR A 320 -24.21 -29.70 -5.44
N THR A 321 -24.70 -28.62 -4.90
CA THR A 321 -25.80 -27.81 -5.43
C THR A 321 -25.37 -26.36 -5.50
N GLU A 322 -25.63 -25.69 -6.64
CA GLU A 322 -25.45 -24.23 -6.73
C GLU A 322 -26.48 -23.54 -5.82
N VAL A 323 -26.02 -22.66 -4.97
CA VAL A 323 -26.87 -21.84 -4.10
C VAL A 323 -27.44 -20.69 -4.94
N ASN A 324 -28.76 -20.70 -5.15
CA ASN A 324 -29.40 -19.60 -5.83
C ASN A 324 -29.41 -18.36 -4.91
N LEU A 325 -28.58 -17.37 -5.24
CA LEU A 325 -28.52 -16.10 -4.51
C LEU A 325 -29.73 -15.19 -4.76
N ASP A 326 -30.60 -15.51 -5.73
CA ASP A 326 -31.68 -14.62 -6.17
C ASP A 326 -31.16 -13.20 -6.48
N TRP A 327 -29.96 -13.12 -7.09
CA TRP A 327 -29.25 -11.89 -7.44
C TRP A 327 -28.40 -12.09 -8.68
N ASP A 328 -28.61 -11.28 -9.70
CA ASP A 328 -28.01 -11.44 -11.02
C ASP A 328 -26.59 -10.86 -11.15
N ARG A 329 -26.13 -10.10 -10.13
CA ARG A 329 -24.77 -9.55 -10.08
C ARG A 329 -23.82 -10.37 -9.22
N TYR A 330 -24.29 -11.48 -8.66
CA TYR A 330 -23.54 -12.49 -7.92
C TYR A 330 -22.94 -12.01 -6.59
N LEU A 331 -22.06 -12.85 -6.01
CA LEU A 331 -21.36 -12.54 -4.77
C LEU A 331 -20.35 -11.42 -5.02
N GLY A 332 -20.22 -10.49 -4.08
CA GLY A 332 -19.31 -9.34 -4.22
C GLY A 332 -17.96 -9.54 -3.57
N SER A 333 -17.95 -10.08 -2.35
CA SER A 333 -16.70 -10.30 -1.59
C SER A 333 -16.88 -11.31 -0.47
N SER A 334 -17.04 -10.88 0.79
CA SER A 334 -17.01 -11.73 1.98
C SER A 334 -18.29 -12.51 2.23
N MET A 335 -18.14 -13.69 2.83
CA MET A 335 -19.23 -14.52 3.32
C MET A 335 -18.89 -15.07 4.71
N GLU A 336 -19.87 -15.11 5.63
CA GLU A 336 -19.74 -15.73 6.95
C GLU A 336 -20.91 -16.68 7.22
N VAL A 337 -20.59 -17.87 7.70
CA VAL A 337 -21.58 -18.93 7.99
C VAL A 337 -22.25 -18.67 9.32
N THR A 338 -23.59 -18.78 9.36
CA THR A 338 -24.43 -18.69 10.57
C THR A 338 -24.96 -20.06 10.97
N SER A 339 -25.65 -20.13 12.10
CA SER A 339 -26.25 -21.39 12.58
C SER A 339 -27.32 -21.96 11.64
N ASP A 340 -27.97 -21.10 10.86
CA ASP A 340 -29.11 -21.40 9.99
C ASP A 340 -28.87 -21.12 8.50
N GLY A 341 -27.63 -20.74 8.14
CA GLY A 341 -27.29 -20.40 6.76
C GLY A 341 -26.02 -19.59 6.65
N PHE A 342 -26.10 -18.39 6.06
CA PHE A 342 -24.94 -17.51 5.92
C PHE A 342 -25.36 -16.04 5.72
N ILE A 343 -24.40 -15.16 5.93
CA ILE A 343 -24.47 -13.75 5.51
C ILE A 343 -23.44 -13.56 4.41
N ALA A 344 -23.78 -12.80 3.37
CA ALA A 344 -22.91 -12.51 2.24
C ALA A 344 -23.01 -11.04 1.82
N LEU A 345 -21.92 -10.51 1.26
CA LEU A 345 -21.91 -9.23 0.57
C LEU A 345 -22.18 -9.46 -0.91
N LEU A 346 -23.21 -8.84 -1.43
CA LEU A 346 -23.61 -8.96 -2.83
C LEU A 346 -23.19 -7.71 -3.59
N ALA A 347 -22.64 -7.89 -4.81
CA ALA A 347 -22.27 -6.80 -5.68
C ALA A 347 -23.51 -6.08 -6.21
N ASP A 348 -23.50 -4.75 -6.21
CA ASP A 348 -24.55 -3.90 -6.77
C ASP A 348 -23.97 -2.60 -7.34
N GLY A 349 -23.23 -2.72 -8.45
CA GLY A 349 -22.46 -1.61 -9.00
C GLY A 349 -21.42 -1.12 -7.99
N VAL A 350 -21.37 0.18 -7.76
CA VAL A 350 -20.42 0.79 -6.81
C VAL A 350 -20.66 0.41 -5.35
N HIS A 351 -21.69 -0.36 -5.04
CA HIS A 351 -22.06 -0.73 -3.67
C HIS A 351 -21.87 -2.24 -3.43
N LEU A 352 -21.56 -2.57 -2.17
CA LEU A 352 -21.71 -3.90 -1.62
C LEU A 352 -22.87 -3.89 -0.62
N LYS A 353 -23.81 -4.83 -0.80
CA LYS A 353 -25.02 -4.95 0.02
C LYS A 353 -25.00 -6.21 0.85
N PRO A 354 -25.13 -6.13 2.17
CA PRO A 354 -25.20 -7.31 3.02
C PRO A 354 -26.58 -7.97 2.92
N ALA A 355 -26.59 -9.30 2.78
CA ALA A 355 -27.79 -10.11 2.76
C ALA A 355 -27.62 -11.35 3.65
N ARG A 356 -28.69 -11.71 4.39
CA ARG A 356 -28.80 -12.94 5.15
C ARG A 356 -29.50 -13.99 4.31
N TYR A 357 -28.97 -15.20 4.32
CA TYR A 357 -29.55 -16.36 3.67
C TYR A 357 -29.87 -17.43 4.72
N THR A 358 -31.14 -17.82 4.82
CA THR A 358 -31.59 -18.90 5.69
C THR A 358 -31.79 -20.18 4.88
N LYS A 359 -31.17 -21.27 5.33
CA LYS A 359 -31.25 -22.58 4.66
C LYS A 359 -32.57 -23.26 4.99
N ASN A 360 -33.33 -23.63 3.98
CA ASN A 360 -34.60 -24.32 4.08
C ASN A 360 -34.52 -25.64 3.27
N GLY A 361 -34.06 -26.71 3.92
CA GLY A 361 -33.80 -27.98 3.24
C GLY A 361 -32.65 -27.81 2.22
N SER A 362 -32.96 -27.94 0.92
CA SER A 362 -31.98 -27.78 -0.17
C SER A 362 -32.05 -26.40 -0.85
N THR A 363 -32.77 -25.44 -0.28
CA THR A 363 -32.90 -24.07 -0.81
C THR A 363 -32.50 -23.04 0.24
N TRP A 364 -32.31 -21.81 -0.22
CA TRP A 364 -31.96 -20.67 0.62
C TRP A 364 -32.90 -19.52 0.33
N SER A 365 -33.42 -18.88 1.36
CA SER A 365 -34.20 -17.65 1.24
C SER A 365 -33.37 -16.44 1.62
N ARG A 366 -33.33 -15.41 0.76
CA ARG A 366 -32.62 -14.17 0.96
C ARG A 366 -33.48 -13.16 1.72
N GLU A 367 -32.85 -12.45 2.66
CA GLU A 367 -33.36 -11.23 3.29
C GLU A 367 -32.26 -10.17 3.31
N TRP A 368 -32.58 -8.95 2.82
CA TRP A 368 -31.61 -7.84 2.87
C TRP A 368 -31.38 -7.39 4.31
N ILE A 369 -30.12 -7.23 4.69
CA ILE A 369 -29.78 -6.63 5.98
C ILE A 369 -30.08 -5.13 5.92
N THR A 370 -30.86 -4.68 6.90
CA THR A 370 -31.34 -3.31 7.06
C THR A 370 -30.90 -2.73 8.40
N GLY A 371 -31.11 -1.43 8.62
CA GLY A 371 -30.82 -0.77 9.89
C GLY A 371 -29.92 0.45 9.71
N ASP A 372 -28.92 0.61 10.57
CA ASP A 372 -28.09 1.82 10.64
C ASP A 372 -27.31 2.08 9.35
N HIS A 373 -26.85 1.03 8.69
CA HIS A 373 -26.31 1.07 7.32
C HIS A 373 -26.97 -0.03 6.49
N THR A 374 -27.18 0.21 5.20
CA THR A 374 -27.87 -0.72 4.27
C THR A 374 -27.01 -1.16 3.08
N SER A 375 -25.84 -0.52 2.90
CA SER A 375 -24.88 -0.79 1.84
C SER A 375 -23.49 -0.33 2.27
N ASN A 376 -22.50 -0.55 1.42
CA ASN A 376 -21.11 -0.14 1.63
C ASN A 376 -20.46 -0.81 2.85
N TYR A 377 -20.80 -2.08 3.03
CA TYR A 377 -20.07 -2.98 3.89
C TYR A 377 -18.93 -3.60 3.07
N PHE A 378 -17.69 -3.53 3.56
CA PHE A 378 -16.53 -4.04 2.81
C PHE A 378 -15.89 -5.27 3.45
N ASP A 379 -16.22 -5.56 4.69
CA ASP A 379 -15.88 -6.78 5.40
C ASP A 379 -16.71 -6.86 6.67
N PHE A 380 -16.90 -8.06 7.23
CA PHE A 380 -17.65 -8.23 8.46
C PHE A 380 -17.29 -9.54 9.17
N ALA A 381 -17.66 -9.65 10.44
CA ALA A 381 -17.62 -10.88 11.20
C ALA A 381 -18.85 -10.99 12.11
N VAL A 382 -19.38 -12.19 12.26
CA VAL A 382 -20.53 -12.48 13.11
C VAL A 382 -20.15 -13.46 14.20
N GLY A 383 -20.61 -13.18 15.43
CA GLY A 383 -20.41 -14.06 16.57
C GLY A 383 -21.17 -15.39 16.45
N ASP A 384 -20.71 -16.40 17.17
CA ASP A 384 -21.42 -17.70 17.28
C ASP A 384 -22.79 -17.57 17.92
N ASP A 385 -23.02 -16.49 18.68
CA ASP A 385 -24.32 -16.14 19.26
C ASP A 385 -25.36 -15.67 18.21
N GLY A 386 -24.91 -15.40 16.97
CA GLY A 386 -25.73 -14.90 15.87
C GLY A 386 -26.19 -13.45 16.01
N HIS A 387 -25.76 -12.74 17.06
CA HIS A 387 -26.20 -11.38 17.39
C HIS A 387 -25.06 -10.36 17.45
N SER A 388 -23.87 -10.78 17.86
CA SER A 388 -22.69 -9.91 17.89
C SER A 388 -22.15 -9.71 16.49
N PHE A 389 -22.18 -8.49 16.01
CA PHE A 389 -21.84 -8.17 14.62
C PHE A 389 -20.80 -7.05 14.58
N VAL A 390 -19.75 -7.25 13.80
CA VAL A 390 -18.76 -6.21 13.47
C VAL A 390 -18.63 -6.11 11.96
N TYR A 391 -18.54 -4.88 11.46
CA TYR A 391 -18.44 -4.65 10.02
C TYR A 391 -17.65 -3.39 9.69
N ASN A 392 -16.98 -3.43 8.55
CA ASN A 392 -16.31 -2.27 7.96
C ASN A 392 -17.29 -1.48 7.10
N TYR A 393 -17.35 -0.18 7.34
CA TYR A 393 -18.19 0.74 6.58
C TYR A 393 -17.39 1.95 6.13
N SER A 394 -17.58 2.36 4.89
CA SER A 394 -17.09 3.63 4.35
C SER A 394 -17.92 4.07 3.14
N THR A 395 -17.71 5.32 2.72
CA THR A 395 -18.11 5.82 1.41
C THR A 395 -16.91 6.52 0.77
N ALA A 396 -17.00 6.91 -0.48
CA ALA A 396 -15.94 7.66 -1.14
C ALA A 396 -15.61 9.01 -0.44
N SER A 397 -16.53 9.52 0.40
CA SER A 397 -16.37 10.73 1.21
C SER A 397 -16.37 10.48 2.73
N THR A 398 -16.38 9.23 3.16
CA THR A 398 -16.35 8.86 4.59
C THR A 398 -15.22 7.87 4.83
N PRO A 399 -14.18 8.22 5.62
CA PRO A 399 -13.09 7.32 5.96
C PRO A 399 -13.58 6.01 6.57
N ALA A 400 -12.95 4.90 6.18
CA ALA A 400 -13.29 3.57 6.64
C ALA A 400 -13.08 3.42 8.15
N GLN A 401 -14.10 2.88 8.83
CA GLN A 401 -14.05 2.47 10.22
C GLN A 401 -14.78 1.16 10.41
N TRP A 402 -14.38 0.41 11.42
CA TRP A 402 -15.13 -0.75 11.86
C TRP A 402 -16.15 -0.35 12.93
N TYR A 403 -17.33 -0.95 12.83
CA TYR A 403 -18.46 -0.74 13.74
C TYR A 403 -18.75 -2.05 14.47
N ARG A 404 -19.10 -1.96 15.74
CA ARG A 404 -19.80 -3.01 16.47
C ARG A 404 -21.30 -2.70 16.47
N ALA A 405 -22.12 -3.72 16.35
CA ALA A 405 -23.56 -3.59 16.30
C ALA A 405 -24.25 -4.83 16.84
N HIS A 406 -25.55 -4.75 17.05
CA HIS A 406 -26.41 -5.89 17.30
C HIS A 406 -27.12 -6.29 16.00
N LEU A 407 -27.12 -7.61 15.72
CA LEU A 407 -27.83 -8.21 14.60
C LEU A 407 -29.00 -9.03 15.12
N ASP A 408 -30.22 -8.67 14.70
CA ASP A 408 -31.44 -9.43 15.00
C ASP A 408 -32.13 -9.84 13.69
N GLY A 409 -32.02 -11.14 13.37
CA GLY A 409 -32.39 -11.61 12.03
C GLY A 409 -31.60 -10.91 10.93
N ALA A 410 -32.25 -10.11 10.11
CA ALA A 410 -31.64 -9.28 9.08
C ALA A 410 -31.66 -7.79 9.43
N LYS A 411 -31.71 -7.43 10.72
CA LYS A 411 -31.71 -6.03 11.16
C LYS A 411 -30.49 -5.73 12.01
N VAL A 412 -29.73 -4.73 11.59
CA VAL A 412 -28.59 -4.16 12.32
C VAL A 412 -29.07 -2.94 13.13
N SER A 413 -28.73 -2.90 14.41
CA SER A 413 -29.03 -1.79 15.29
C SER A 413 -27.89 -1.48 16.24
N ASP A 414 -27.93 -0.30 16.86
CA ASP A 414 -26.99 0.17 17.87
C ASP A 414 -25.53 0.19 17.36
N ALA A 415 -25.34 0.51 16.08
CA ALA A 415 -24.03 0.57 15.46
C ALA A 415 -23.21 1.73 16.03
N VAL A 416 -22.07 1.42 16.63
CA VAL A 416 -21.12 2.40 17.13
C VAL A 416 -19.72 2.10 16.60
N PRO A 417 -18.91 3.13 16.28
CA PRO A 417 -17.53 2.91 15.85
C PRO A 417 -16.75 2.10 16.88
N LEU A 418 -16.14 1.03 16.42
CA LEU A 418 -15.25 0.16 17.20
C LEU A 418 -13.79 0.62 17.09
N THR A 419 -13.41 1.15 15.94
CA THR A 419 -12.05 1.66 15.68
C THR A 419 -12.03 3.17 15.56
N ASP A 420 -10.88 3.77 15.80
CA ASP A 420 -10.59 5.19 15.53
C ASP A 420 -9.19 5.27 14.89
N ILE A 421 -9.07 4.68 13.69
CA ILE A 421 -7.85 4.70 12.90
C ILE A 421 -7.77 5.98 12.05
N ASN A 422 -6.56 6.43 11.75
CA ASN A 422 -6.29 7.61 10.94
C ASN A 422 -6.98 8.88 11.46
N PRO A 423 -6.84 9.22 12.76
CA PRO A 423 -7.52 10.37 13.35
C PRO A 423 -7.15 11.70 12.68
N GLN A 424 -6.00 11.77 11.98
CA GLN A 424 -5.58 12.93 11.20
C GLN A 424 -6.58 13.33 10.11
N TYR A 425 -7.40 12.42 9.61
CA TYR A 425 -8.42 12.73 8.60
C TYR A 425 -9.52 13.66 9.14
N LYS A 426 -9.76 13.68 10.46
CA LYS A 426 -10.68 14.62 11.11
C LYS A 426 -10.24 16.08 10.93
N GLU A 427 -8.93 16.30 10.76
CA GLU A 427 -8.30 17.60 10.55
C GLU A 427 -8.21 17.99 9.05
N ARG A 428 -8.76 17.20 8.15
CA ARG A 428 -8.72 17.42 6.70
C ARG A 428 -10.11 17.73 6.15
N ASN A 429 -10.16 18.58 5.12
CA ASN A 429 -11.36 18.71 4.30
C ASN A 429 -11.44 17.53 3.34
N ILE A 430 -12.57 16.86 3.33
CA ILE A 430 -12.81 15.71 2.45
C ILE A 430 -13.68 16.17 1.28
N ALA A 431 -13.33 15.72 0.08
CA ALA A 431 -14.08 16.02 -1.14
C ALA A 431 -15.51 15.44 -1.08
N LYS A 432 -16.49 16.21 -1.54
CA LYS A 432 -17.82 15.71 -1.81
C LYS A 432 -17.76 14.75 -3.00
N THR A 433 -18.53 13.68 -2.96
CA THR A 433 -18.66 12.71 -4.05
C THR A 433 -20.09 12.59 -4.55
N GLU A 434 -20.22 12.13 -5.78
CA GLU A 434 -21.51 11.84 -6.44
C GLU A 434 -21.35 10.61 -7.32
N ILE A 435 -22.31 9.69 -7.28
CA ILE A 435 -22.37 8.57 -8.21
C ILE A 435 -23.04 9.07 -9.49
N LEU A 436 -22.36 8.90 -10.61
CA LEU A 436 -22.81 9.33 -11.92
C LEU A 436 -23.17 8.15 -12.80
N HIS A 437 -24.14 8.39 -13.68
CA HIS A 437 -24.52 7.49 -14.75
C HIS A 437 -24.48 8.23 -16.09
N TRP A 438 -24.02 7.58 -17.14
CA TRP A 438 -24.02 8.09 -18.50
C TRP A 438 -24.12 6.95 -19.52
N LYS A 439 -24.44 7.30 -20.78
CA LYS A 439 -24.43 6.32 -21.86
C LYS A 439 -23.03 6.15 -22.42
N GLY A 440 -22.46 4.95 -22.25
CA GLY A 440 -21.15 4.54 -22.72
C GLY A 440 -21.15 3.90 -24.11
N ALA A 441 -20.23 2.99 -24.35
CA ALA A 441 -20.19 2.17 -25.55
C ALA A 441 -21.52 1.46 -25.77
N ASN A 442 -21.89 1.19 -27.00
CA ASN A 442 -23.17 0.55 -27.38
C ASN A 442 -24.44 1.20 -26.81
N ASP A 443 -24.35 2.41 -26.27
CA ASP A 443 -25.43 3.09 -25.53
C ASP A 443 -25.81 2.40 -24.20
N ASP A 444 -24.90 1.59 -23.66
CA ASP A 444 -25.04 0.93 -22.36
C ASP A 444 -24.90 1.92 -21.20
N ASP A 445 -25.51 1.60 -20.05
CA ASP A 445 -25.41 2.44 -18.85
C ASP A 445 -24.10 2.18 -18.14
N VAL A 446 -23.25 3.21 -18.07
CA VAL A 446 -21.98 3.21 -17.35
C VAL A 446 -22.15 3.97 -16.05
N GLU A 447 -21.59 3.44 -14.96
CA GLU A 447 -21.57 4.06 -13.65
C GLU A 447 -20.15 4.49 -13.27
N GLY A 448 -20.04 5.57 -12.49
CA GLY A 448 -18.75 6.03 -11.97
C GLY A 448 -18.92 6.96 -10.79
N ILE A 449 -17.80 7.35 -10.19
CA ILE A 449 -17.76 8.22 -9.01
C ILE A 449 -17.07 9.52 -9.38
N LEU A 450 -17.77 10.64 -9.16
CA LEU A 450 -17.22 11.97 -9.32
C LEU A 450 -16.86 12.57 -7.96
N TYR A 451 -15.60 12.98 -7.81
CA TYR A 451 -15.13 13.78 -6.68
C TYR A 451 -15.10 15.24 -7.06
N TYR A 452 -15.66 16.09 -6.20
CA TYR A 452 -15.68 17.53 -6.41
C TYR A 452 -14.46 18.23 -5.79
N PRO A 453 -14.01 19.34 -6.38
CA PRO A 453 -12.99 20.18 -5.75
C PRO A 453 -13.42 20.62 -4.35
N LEU A 454 -12.47 20.73 -3.41
CA LEU A 454 -12.79 21.18 -2.03
C LEU A 454 -13.43 22.57 -1.96
N ASN A 455 -13.21 23.40 -2.96
CA ASN A 455 -13.75 24.77 -3.11
C ASN A 455 -14.70 24.86 -4.31
N TYR A 456 -15.48 23.83 -4.55
CA TYR A 456 -16.45 23.80 -5.66
C TYR A 456 -17.47 24.94 -5.56
N GLU A 457 -17.66 25.64 -6.67
CA GLU A 457 -18.67 26.68 -6.86
C GLU A 457 -19.49 26.35 -8.11
N PRO A 458 -20.83 26.30 -8.00
CA PRO A 458 -21.69 26.03 -9.15
C PRO A 458 -21.47 27.04 -10.27
N GLY A 459 -21.48 26.56 -11.52
CA GLY A 459 -21.31 27.39 -12.72
C GLY A 459 -19.87 27.67 -13.12
N LYS A 460 -18.89 27.24 -12.34
CA LYS A 460 -17.47 27.26 -12.74
C LYS A 460 -17.07 25.96 -13.42
N ARG A 461 -16.11 26.06 -14.35
CA ARG A 461 -15.44 24.89 -14.96
C ARG A 461 -14.14 24.61 -14.24
N TYR A 462 -13.84 23.34 -14.06
CA TYR A 462 -12.69 22.85 -13.32
C TYR A 462 -11.80 21.95 -14.17
N PRO A 463 -10.48 21.84 -13.88
CA PRO A 463 -9.68 20.74 -14.39
C PRO A 463 -10.30 19.40 -14.02
N LEU A 464 -10.13 18.41 -14.89
CA LEU A 464 -10.54 17.02 -14.63
C LEU A 464 -9.30 16.13 -14.59
N VAL A 465 -9.27 15.18 -13.67
CA VAL A 465 -8.39 14.02 -13.73
C VAL A 465 -9.24 12.77 -13.84
N VAL A 466 -9.05 12.02 -14.91
CA VAL A 466 -9.64 10.71 -15.10
C VAL A 466 -8.77 9.70 -14.37
N ALA A 467 -9.34 8.99 -13.40
CA ALA A 467 -8.64 7.98 -12.60
C ALA A 467 -9.22 6.60 -12.95
N THR A 468 -8.45 5.80 -13.68
CA THR A 468 -8.87 4.47 -14.14
C THR A 468 -8.34 3.37 -13.22
N HIS A 469 -9.23 2.48 -12.80
CA HIS A 469 -8.85 1.34 -11.94
C HIS A 469 -8.12 0.24 -12.72
N GLY A 470 -7.37 -0.59 -12.03
CA GLY A 470 -6.72 -1.80 -12.54
C GLY A 470 -7.67 -2.99 -12.70
N GLY A 471 -7.16 -4.14 -12.98
CA GLY A 471 -7.92 -5.37 -13.19
C GLY A 471 -7.66 -5.96 -14.58
N PRO A 472 -8.61 -5.88 -15.57
CA PRO A 472 -9.83 -5.07 -15.66
C PRO A 472 -11.02 -5.51 -14.79
N ALA A 473 -11.12 -6.79 -14.44
CA ALA A 473 -12.20 -7.36 -13.62
C ALA A 473 -12.10 -6.90 -12.14
N TYR A 474 -12.06 -5.60 -11.94
CA TYR A 474 -12.09 -4.91 -10.64
C TYR A 474 -13.19 -3.84 -10.67
N LEU A 475 -13.35 -3.10 -9.58
CA LEU A 475 -14.46 -2.16 -9.40
C LEU A 475 -14.03 -1.00 -8.51
N ASP A 476 -14.32 0.22 -8.94
CA ASP A 476 -14.27 1.39 -8.08
C ASP A 476 -15.56 1.47 -7.26
N PHE A 477 -15.45 1.10 -5.99
CA PHE A 477 -16.57 1.16 -5.04
C PHE A 477 -16.82 2.59 -4.52
N ASP A 478 -18.05 2.87 -4.12
CA ASP A 478 -18.36 3.99 -3.23
C ASP A 478 -17.75 3.69 -1.83
N ALA A 479 -16.44 3.78 -1.75
CA ALA A 479 -15.61 3.48 -0.60
C ALA A 479 -14.46 4.47 -0.43
N TRP A 480 -13.95 4.59 0.78
CA TRP A 480 -12.73 5.34 1.05
C TRP A 480 -11.53 4.61 0.40
N SER A 481 -11.06 5.14 -0.71
CA SER A 481 -10.01 4.51 -1.54
C SER A 481 -8.73 5.33 -1.63
N GLU A 482 -8.52 6.27 -0.70
CA GLU A 482 -7.29 7.07 -0.64
C GLU A 482 -6.09 6.19 -0.33
N SER A 483 -5.09 6.25 -1.20
CA SER A 483 -3.87 5.45 -1.09
C SER A 483 -2.71 6.08 -1.86
N TRP A 484 -1.54 5.47 -1.76
CA TRP A 484 -0.40 5.85 -2.59
C TRP A 484 -0.68 5.71 -4.10
N ALA A 485 -1.53 4.76 -4.51
CA ALA A 485 -1.90 4.57 -5.91
C ALA A 485 -2.84 5.67 -6.42
N TYR A 486 -3.81 6.05 -5.59
CA TYR A 486 -4.85 7.02 -5.94
C TYR A 486 -5.07 7.99 -4.77
N SER A 487 -4.61 9.25 -4.92
CA SER A 487 -4.68 10.29 -3.90
C SER A 487 -5.67 11.40 -4.32
N GLN A 488 -6.97 11.06 -4.34
CA GLN A 488 -8.03 11.94 -4.86
C GLN A 488 -8.09 13.27 -4.13
N ASN A 489 -8.01 13.25 -2.79
CA ASN A 489 -8.10 14.46 -1.99
C ASN A 489 -6.92 15.43 -2.18
N LEU A 490 -5.74 14.96 -2.58
CA LEU A 490 -4.63 15.85 -2.98
C LEU A 490 -4.94 16.63 -4.26
N LEU A 491 -5.59 15.98 -5.22
CA LEU A 491 -5.93 16.60 -6.50
C LEU A 491 -7.18 17.51 -6.40
N THR A 492 -8.19 17.08 -5.64
CA THR A 492 -9.40 17.91 -5.38
C THR A 492 -9.07 19.16 -4.57
N GLN A 493 -8.10 19.09 -3.66
CA GLN A 493 -7.57 20.25 -2.94
C GLN A 493 -6.95 21.28 -3.88
N ARG A 494 -6.40 20.86 -5.02
CA ARG A 494 -5.84 21.70 -6.08
C ARG A 494 -6.89 22.23 -7.04
N GLY A 495 -8.15 21.88 -6.82
CA GLY A 495 -9.28 22.34 -7.61
C GLY A 495 -9.65 21.43 -8.77
N ALA A 496 -9.21 20.16 -8.80
CA ALA A 496 -9.65 19.22 -9.83
C ALA A 496 -10.96 18.53 -9.46
N LEU A 497 -11.76 18.22 -10.46
CA LEU A 497 -12.72 17.12 -10.46
C LEU A 497 -11.95 15.81 -10.68
N ILE A 498 -12.37 14.71 -10.05
CA ILE A 498 -11.84 13.38 -10.34
C ILE A 498 -12.99 12.49 -10.80
N LEU A 499 -12.85 11.86 -11.95
CA LEU A 499 -13.80 10.88 -12.47
C LEU A 499 -13.18 9.49 -12.38
N LYS A 500 -13.80 8.60 -11.60
CA LYS A 500 -13.53 7.16 -11.58
C LYS A 500 -14.64 6.46 -12.35
N THR A 501 -14.27 5.60 -13.29
CA THR A 501 -15.21 4.98 -14.25
C THR A 501 -15.19 3.48 -14.10
N ASN A 502 -16.35 2.85 -13.90
CA ASN A 502 -16.53 1.40 -13.97
C ASN A 502 -16.92 1.04 -15.41
N TYR A 503 -15.91 0.97 -16.26
CA TYR A 503 -16.01 0.69 -17.69
C TYR A 503 -16.40 -0.77 -17.97
N HIS A 504 -16.80 -1.09 -19.20
CA HIS A 504 -17.01 -2.48 -19.63
C HIS A 504 -15.79 -3.35 -19.26
N GLY A 505 -16.02 -4.54 -18.74
CA GLY A 505 -14.99 -5.41 -18.17
C GLY A 505 -14.85 -5.29 -16.65
N SER A 506 -15.41 -4.23 -16.00
CA SER A 506 -15.42 -4.12 -14.55
C SER A 506 -16.27 -5.19 -13.89
N ALA A 507 -15.92 -5.62 -12.69
CA ALA A 507 -16.73 -6.49 -11.84
C ALA A 507 -17.98 -5.76 -11.29
N GLY A 508 -18.88 -6.49 -10.58
CA GLY A 508 -20.01 -5.91 -9.86
C GLY A 508 -21.26 -5.62 -10.70
N TYR A 509 -21.22 -5.82 -12.00
CA TYR A 509 -22.35 -5.61 -12.94
C TYR A 509 -22.85 -6.90 -13.58
N GLY A 510 -22.41 -8.05 -13.10
CA GLY A 510 -22.77 -9.39 -13.58
C GLY A 510 -21.86 -9.90 -14.70
N LEU A 511 -22.04 -11.19 -15.02
CA LEU A 511 -21.17 -11.93 -15.92
C LEU A 511 -21.03 -11.29 -17.31
N LYS A 512 -22.15 -10.89 -17.91
CA LYS A 512 -22.16 -10.29 -19.25
C LYS A 512 -21.32 -9.03 -19.35
N TRP A 513 -21.25 -8.24 -18.27
CA TRP A 513 -20.48 -6.99 -18.24
C TRP A 513 -18.99 -7.27 -18.09
N VAL A 514 -18.62 -8.14 -17.14
CA VAL A 514 -17.20 -8.46 -16.89
C VAL A 514 -16.54 -9.16 -18.08
N GLU A 515 -17.28 -10.01 -18.81
CA GLU A 515 -16.79 -10.70 -20.00
C GLU A 515 -16.89 -9.87 -21.31
N SER A 516 -17.46 -8.67 -21.28
CA SER A 516 -17.82 -7.90 -22.49
C SER A 516 -16.63 -7.52 -23.36
N ILE A 517 -15.46 -7.39 -22.80
CA ILE A 517 -14.22 -6.95 -23.45
C ILE A 517 -13.32 -8.08 -23.95
N CYS A 518 -13.77 -9.35 -23.82
CA CYS A 518 -13.03 -10.51 -24.31
C CYS A 518 -12.93 -10.56 -25.84
N CYS A 519 -12.21 -11.54 -26.32
CA CYS A 519 -12.30 -12.07 -27.69
C CYS A 519 -11.95 -11.01 -28.75
N GLY A 520 -10.89 -10.25 -28.54
CA GLY A 520 -10.37 -9.21 -29.43
C GLY A 520 -10.98 -7.83 -29.24
N LYS A 521 -11.88 -7.64 -28.26
CA LYS A 521 -12.55 -6.35 -28.01
C LYS A 521 -11.85 -5.43 -27.02
N TYR A 522 -10.76 -5.86 -26.42
CA TYR A 522 -9.99 -5.06 -25.47
C TYR A 522 -9.72 -3.65 -26.02
N TYR A 523 -10.00 -2.59 -25.28
CA TYR A 523 -10.08 -1.17 -25.64
C TYR A 523 -11.32 -0.72 -26.41
N ASP A 524 -12.05 -1.61 -27.06
CA ASP A 524 -13.12 -1.20 -27.97
C ASP A 524 -14.36 -0.67 -27.26
N LEU A 525 -14.56 -1.06 -25.97
CA LEU A 525 -15.67 -0.62 -25.14
C LEU A 525 -15.21 0.31 -24.01
N GLU A 526 -14.10 0.01 -23.35
CA GLU A 526 -13.59 0.73 -22.20
C GLU A 526 -13.22 2.19 -22.53
N ILE A 527 -12.53 2.39 -23.64
CA ILE A 527 -12.12 3.75 -24.06
C ILE A 527 -13.33 4.62 -24.39
N PRO A 528 -14.32 4.18 -25.18
CA PRO A 528 -15.57 4.94 -25.37
C PRO A 528 -16.36 5.21 -24.09
N ASP A 529 -16.37 4.28 -23.12
CA ASP A 529 -17.05 4.51 -21.85
C ASP A 529 -16.43 5.69 -21.08
N ILE A 530 -15.10 5.69 -20.98
CA ILE A 530 -14.34 6.73 -20.31
C ILE A 530 -14.50 8.08 -21.03
N GLU A 531 -14.30 8.09 -22.35
CA GLU A 531 -14.37 9.31 -23.16
C GLU A 531 -15.78 9.96 -23.12
N LYS A 532 -16.85 9.15 -23.21
CA LYS A 532 -18.22 9.64 -23.09
C LYS A 532 -18.54 10.15 -21.67
N GLY A 533 -17.93 9.58 -20.63
CA GLY A 533 -18.01 10.10 -19.27
C GLY A 533 -17.40 11.50 -19.17
N VAL A 534 -16.22 11.70 -19.78
CA VAL A 534 -15.58 13.03 -19.88
C VAL A 534 -16.46 14.01 -20.66
N ASP A 535 -16.99 13.59 -21.82
CA ASP A 535 -17.87 14.42 -22.66
C ASP A 535 -19.16 14.83 -21.93
N ASN A 536 -19.75 13.93 -21.16
CA ASN A 536 -20.92 14.20 -20.32
C ASN A 536 -20.61 15.30 -19.29
N LEU A 537 -19.45 15.29 -18.65
CA LEU A 537 -19.04 16.32 -17.68
C LEU A 537 -18.75 17.66 -18.37
N ILE A 538 -18.17 17.64 -19.57
CA ILE A 538 -17.96 18.86 -20.40
C ILE A 538 -19.31 19.45 -20.78
N ALA A 539 -20.25 18.63 -21.27
CA ALA A 539 -21.60 19.07 -21.66
C ALA A 539 -22.39 19.64 -20.49
N LYS A 540 -22.24 19.11 -19.28
CA LYS A 540 -22.79 19.65 -18.04
C LYS A 540 -22.13 20.98 -17.60
N GLY A 541 -21.09 21.45 -18.30
CA GLY A 541 -20.38 22.68 -17.97
C GLY A 541 -19.50 22.60 -16.72
N LEU A 542 -19.18 21.40 -16.24
CA LEU A 542 -18.36 21.18 -15.05
C LEU A 542 -16.86 21.18 -15.37
N VAL A 543 -16.47 20.67 -16.53
CA VAL A 543 -15.08 20.45 -16.93
C VAL A 543 -14.60 21.51 -17.91
N ASP A 544 -13.37 21.99 -17.69
CA ASP A 544 -12.60 22.77 -18.66
C ASP A 544 -11.93 21.81 -19.65
N PRO A 545 -12.34 21.80 -20.92
CA PRO A 545 -11.83 20.84 -21.90
C PRO A 545 -10.33 21.00 -22.19
N ASP A 546 -9.74 22.16 -21.88
CA ASP A 546 -8.32 22.41 -22.06
C ASP A 546 -7.46 21.98 -20.86
N ARG A 547 -8.08 21.45 -19.80
CA ARG A 547 -7.40 21.03 -18.57
C ARG A 547 -7.86 19.65 -18.11
N ILE A 548 -7.55 18.61 -18.89
CA ILE A 548 -7.88 17.23 -18.58
C ILE A 548 -6.59 16.44 -18.44
N GLY A 549 -6.43 15.74 -17.33
CA GLY A 549 -5.35 14.78 -17.07
C GLY A 549 -5.91 13.37 -16.88
N ALA A 550 -5.04 12.38 -16.90
CA ALA A 550 -5.41 10.99 -16.63
C ALA A 550 -4.35 10.30 -15.78
N LEU A 551 -4.78 9.37 -14.95
CA LEU A 551 -3.90 8.52 -14.15
C LEU A 551 -4.46 7.10 -14.00
N GLY A 552 -3.56 6.15 -13.76
CA GLY A 552 -3.94 4.78 -13.47
C GLY A 552 -2.76 3.93 -13.01
N TRP A 553 -3.09 2.76 -12.48
CA TRP A 553 -2.14 1.72 -12.11
C TRP A 553 -2.56 0.39 -12.72
N SER A 554 -1.60 -0.46 -13.17
CA SER A 554 -1.90 -1.75 -13.80
C SER A 554 -2.79 -1.55 -15.05
N ASN A 555 -3.86 -2.31 -15.21
CA ASN A 555 -4.83 -2.11 -16.30
C ASN A 555 -5.31 -0.66 -16.41
N GLY A 556 -5.47 0.06 -15.28
CA GLY A 556 -5.83 1.49 -15.31
C GLY A 556 -4.77 2.36 -15.98
N SER A 557 -3.49 1.98 -15.86
CA SER A 557 -2.39 2.61 -16.59
C SER A 557 -2.44 2.27 -18.08
N ILE A 558 -2.73 1.02 -18.42
CA ILE A 558 -2.91 0.56 -19.81
C ILE A 558 -3.97 1.39 -20.52
N LEU A 559 -5.13 1.58 -19.88
CA LEU A 559 -6.20 2.42 -20.42
C LEU A 559 -5.80 3.90 -20.49
N THR A 560 -5.08 4.41 -19.46
CA THR A 560 -4.54 5.78 -19.48
C THR A 560 -3.59 5.99 -20.68
N ILE A 561 -2.70 5.03 -20.95
CA ILE A 561 -1.82 5.06 -22.13
C ILE A 561 -2.65 5.05 -23.41
N GLN A 562 -3.64 4.16 -23.50
CA GLN A 562 -4.50 4.06 -24.69
C GLN A 562 -5.31 5.36 -24.91
N LEU A 563 -5.78 6.05 -23.88
CA LEU A 563 -6.43 7.35 -23.99
C LEU A 563 -5.49 8.37 -24.64
N THR A 564 -4.21 8.42 -24.24
CA THR A 564 -3.24 9.39 -24.81
C THR A 564 -2.88 9.14 -26.26
N VAL A 565 -2.95 7.88 -26.74
CA VAL A 565 -2.72 7.58 -28.16
C VAL A 565 -4.01 7.72 -29.00
N THR A 566 -5.19 7.59 -28.37
CA THR A 566 -6.49 7.70 -29.03
C THR A 566 -6.84 9.17 -29.29
N ASP A 567 -6.82 10.02 -28.25
CA ASP A 567 -7.03 11.46 -28.37
C ASP A 567 -5.82 12.25 -27.84
N PRO A 568 -4.77 12.43 -28.67
CA PRO A 568 -3.53 13.08 -28.26
C PRO A 568 -3.67 14.56 -27.89
N ALA A 569 -4.78 15.21 -28.22
CA ALA A 569 -5.02 16.62 -27.94
C ALA A 569 -5.72 16.85 -26.60
N ARG A 570 -6.46 15.88 -26.13
CA ARG A 570 -7.34 15.98 -24.95
C ARG A 570 -6.56 16.06 -23.64
N TYR A 571 -5.61 15.17 -23.43
CA TYR A 571 -4.93 15.00 -22.14
C TYR A 571 -3.68 15.87 -22.03
N LYS A 572 -3.58 16.68 -20.97
CA LYS A 572 -2.48 17.65 -20.73
C LYS A 572 -1.42 17.10 -19.78
N ALA A 573 -1.72 16.05 -19.04
CA ALA A 573 -0.79 15.33 -18.18
C ALA A 573 -1.27 13.89 -17.99
N ALA A 574 -0.35 12.92 -17.96
CA ALA A 574 -0.63 11.54 -17.64
C ALA A 574 0.34 11.01 -16.58
N SER A 575 -0.18 10.21 -15.65
CA SER A 575 0.59 9.44 -14.66
C SER A 575 0.23 7.97 -14.84
N VAL A 576 1.20 7.14 -15.18
CA VAL A 576 1.02 5.73 -15.55
C VAL A 576 1.96 4.85 -14.75
N GLY A 577 1.42 3.95 -13.95
CA GLY A 577 2.19 2.99 -13.17
C GLY A 577 1.93 1.55 -13.59
N ALA A 578 2.98 0.79 -13.87
CA ALA A 578 2.90 -0.62 -14.24
C ALA A 578 1.89 -0.88 -15.37
N GLY A 579 2.09 -0.27 -16.55
CA GLY A 579 1.17 -0.38 -17.69
C GLY A 579 1.84 -0.87 -18.96
N ASP A 580 1.15 -1.75 -19.68
CA ASP A 580 1.63 -2.35 -20.91
C ASP A 580 1.52 -1.41 -22.11
N VAL A 581 2.48 -1.53 -22.98
CA VAL A 581 2.53 -0.82 -24.27
C VAL A 581 2.71 -1.76 -25.46
N GLU A 582 3.16 -3.01 -25.21
CA GLU A 582 3.45 -3.98 -26.24
C GLU A 582 3.05 -5.38 -25.80
N TRP A 583 1.99 -5.90 -26.39
CA TRP A 583 1.30 -7.11 -25.94
C TRP A 583 1.98 -8.43 -26.25
N ILE A 584 2.89 -8.51 -27.24
CA ILE A 584 3.62 -9.77 -27.54
C ILE A 584 4.63 -10.06 -26.45
N SER A 585 5.38 -9.03 -26.02
CA SER A 585 6.34 -9.19 -24.92
C SER A 585 5.64 -9.28 -23.56
N ASP A 586 4.46 -8.68 -23.39
CA ASP A 586 3.65 -8.88 -22.20
C ASP A 586 3.27 -10.35 -22.08
N TRP A 587 2.59 -10.93 -23.08
CA TRP A 587 2.21 -12.33 -23.13
C TRP A 587 3.37 -13.28 -22.77
N ALA A 588 4.59 -12.97 -23.24
CA ALA A 588 5.74 -13.83 -23.03
C ALA A 588 6.42 -13.72 -21.64
N ASN A 589 6.24 -12.59 -20.93
CA ASN A 589 7.01 -12.29 -19.72
C ASN A 589 6.15 -12.09 -18.45
N VAL A 590 4.84 -11.99 -18.58
CA VAL A 590 3.92 -11.88 -17.46
C VAL A 590 3.65 -13.25 -16.81
N ASP A 591 3.28 -13.27 -15.53
CA ASP A 591 3.02 -14.53 -14.82
C ASP A 591 1.69 -15.21 -15.24
N PHE A 592 0.85 -14.56 -16.07
CA PHE A 592 -0.47 -15.06 -16.49
C PHE A 592 -0.78 -14.84 -18.01
N GLY A 593 0.26 -14.92 -18.86
CA GLY A 593 0.18 -14.52 -20.27
C GLY A 593 -0.90 -15.23 -21.08
N GLU A 594 -0.85 -16.58 -21.19
CA GLU A 594 -1.86 -17.33 -21.96
C GLU A 594 -3.25 -17.16 -21.34
N SER A 595 -3.39 -17.24 -20.03
CA SER A 595 -4.69 -17.16 -19.36
C SER A 595 -5.35 -15.78 -19.48
N PHE A 596 -4.60 -14.71 -19.56
CA PHE A 596 -5.08 -13.33 -19.66
C PHE A 596 -5.17 -12.88 -21.11
N ASP A 597 -4.05 -12.90 -21.83
CA ASP A 597 -3.99 -12.33 -23.18
C ASP A 597 -4.79 -13.13 -24.19
N ASP A 598 -4.68 -14.48 -24.19
CA ASP A 598 -5.43 -15.29 -25.12
C ASP A 598 -6.95 -15.18 -24.85
N TYR A 599 -7.36 -14.99 -23.60
CA TYR A 599 -8.75 -14.70 -23.27
C TYR A 599 -9.21 -13.35 -23.83
N TYR A 600 -8.50 -12.26 -23.53
CA TYR A 600 -8.93 -10.92 -23.95
C TYR A 600 -8.77 -10.68 -25.44
N PHE A 601 -7.76 -11.25 -26.08
CA PHE A 601 -7.57 -11.15 -27.54
C PHE A 601 -8.26 -12.28 -28.32
N GLY A 602 -8.65 -13.37 -27.66
CA GLY A 602 -9.32 -14.53 -28.28
C GLY A 602 -8.38 -15.44 -29.05
N LYS A 603 -7.10 -15.13 -29.11
CA LYS A 603 -6.03 -15.88 -29.79
C LYS A 603 -4.67 -15.53 -29.21
N SER A 604 -3.73 -16.46 -29.25
CA SER A 604 -2.34 -16.17 -28.88
C SER A 604 -1.62 -15.31 -29.93
N PRO A 605 -0.52 -14.63 -29.57
CA PRO A 605 0.32 -13.91 -30.55
C PRO A 605 0.96 -14.83 -31.58
N LEU A 606 1.06 -16.14 -31.30
CA LEU A 606 1.55 -17.14 -32.25
C LEU A 606 0.51 -17.45 -33.35
N GLN A 607 -0.77 -17.27 -33.03
CA GLN A 607 -1.88 -17.50 -33.94
C GLN A 607 -2.25 -16.24 -34.78
N ASP A 608 -2.20 -15.07 -34.17
CA ASP A 608 -2.55 -13.79 -34.78
C ASP A 608 -1.66 -12.63 -34.30
N PRO A 609 -0.39 -12.59 -34.73
CA PRO A 609 0.55 -11.55 -34.28
C PRO A 609 0.11 -10.14 -34.71
N GLU A 610 -0.61 -10.01 -35.82
CA GLU A 610 -1.10 -8.70 -36.28
C GLU A 610 -2.17 -8.10 -35.36
N LEU A 611 -2.99 -8.92 -34.69
CA LEU A 611 -3.93 -8.45 -33.69
C LEU A 611 -3.18 -7.81 -32.52
N TYR A 612 -2.15 -8.48 -32.00
CA TYR A 612 -1.33 -7.99 -30.90
C TYR A 612 -0.60 -6.68 -31.26
N LEU A 613 0.01 -6.62 -32.43
CA LEU A 613 0.65 -5.38 -32.93
C LEU A 613 -0.37 -4.23 -33.07
N ARG A 614 -1.54 -4.49 -33.61
CA ARG A 614 -2.59 -3.47 -33.80
C ARG A 614 -3.13 -2.96 -32.47
N LYS A 615 -3.27 -3.83 -31.47
CA LYS A 615 -3.75 -3.50 -30.11
C LYS A 615 -2.64 -2.87 -29.24
N SER A 616 -1.36 -3.02 -29.59
CA SER A 616 -0.24 -2.44 -28.84
C SER A 616 -0.17 -0.92 -29.01
N PRO A 617 -0.30 -0.13 -27.92
CA PRO A 617 -0.17 1.33 -27.98
C PRO A 617 1.19 1.81 -28.50
N LEU A 618 2.26 1.02 -28.30
CA LEU A 618 3.63 1.31 -28.73
C LEU A 618 3.70 1.83 -30.18
N PHE A 619 3.01 1.18 -31.09
CA PHE A 619 3.04 1.50 -32.52
C PHE A 619 2.22 2.76 -32.89
N LYS A 620 1.66 3.45 -31.89
CA LYS A 620 0.92 4.71 -32.01
C LYS A 620 1.52 5.83 -31.17
N MET A 621 2.67 5.61 -30.51
CA MET A 621 3.30 6.56 -29.60
C MET A 621 3.76 7.87 -30.31
N ASP A 622 3.97 7.83 -31.63
CA ASP A 622 4.28 9.03 -32.44
C ASP A 622 3.15 10.09 -32.40
N ARG A 623 1.93 9.68 -32.02
CA ARG A 623 0.77 10.57 -31.85
C ARG A 623 0.79 11.31 -30.51
N VAL A 624 1.39 10.75 -29.46
CA VAL A 624 1.34 11.28 -28.08
C VAL A 624 1.95 12.67 -28.01
N ARG A 625 1.25 13.57 -27.33
CA ARG A 625 1.65 14.94 -27.00
C ARG A 625 1.57 15.21 -25.50
N THR A 626 1.04 14.28 -24.76
CA THR A 626 0.78 14.37 -23.34
C THR A 626 2.08 14.16 -22.55
N PRO A 627 2.50 15.11 -21.72
CA PRO A 627 3.55 14.88 -20.71
C PRO A 627 3.22 13.65 -19.88
N THR A 628 4.13 12.68 -19.84
CA THR A 628 3.88 11.35 -19.25
C THR A 628 4.88 11.02 -18.16
N LEU A 629 4.38 10.70 -16.96
CA LEU A 629 5.14 10.20 -15.82
C LEU A 629 4.91 8.69 -15.69
N ILE A 630 6.00 7.92 -15.64
CA ILE A 630 5.96 6.46 -15.65
C ILE A 630 6.57 5.92 -14.36
N PHE A 631 5.93 4.88 -13.76
CA PHE A 631 6.40 4.19 -12.56
C PHE A 631 6.41 2.67 -12.74
N PHE A 632 7.45 2.00 -12.23
CA PHE A 632 7.52 0.53 -12.17
C PHE A 632 8.34 0.04 -10.98
N GLY A 633 8.01 -1.13 -10.45
CA GLY A 633 8.89 -1.94 -9.64
C GLY A 633 9.93 -2.67 -10.50
N THR A 634 11.12 -2.94 -9.97
CA THR A 634 12.16 -3.66 -10.74
C THR A 634 11.95 -5.18 -10.78
N LEU A 635 11.01 -5.70 -10.00
CA LEU A 635 10.65 -7.12 -9.90
C LEU A 635 9.20 -7.36 -10.30
N ASP A 636 8.61 -6.43 -11.05
CA ASP A 636 7.22 -6.57 -11.52
C ASP A 636 7.13 -7.67 -12.58
N ARG A 637 6.28 -8.66 -12.34
CA ARG A 637 5.96 -9.78 -13.21
C ARG A 637 4.48 -9.88 -13.55
N GLN A 638 3.66 -9.00 -12.97
CA GLN A 638 2.24 -8.85 -13.36
C GLN A 638 2.06 -7.87 -14.51
N VAL A 639 2.97 -6.90 -14.63
CA VAL A 639 3.25 -6.10 -15.82
C VAL A 639 4.77 -5.99 -15.90
N PRO A 640 5.41 -6.65 -16.85
CA PRO A 640 6.87 -6.74 -16.89
C PRO A 640 7.54 -5.38 -16.93
N THR A 641 8.59 -5.19 -16.12
CA THR A 641 9.32 -3.91 -16.01
C THR A 641 9.83 -3.39 -17.36
N GLU A 642 10.07 -4.29 -18.31
CA GLU A 642 10.47 -4.01 -19.69
C GLU A 642 9.45 -3.16 -20.44
N GLN A 643 8.17 -3.25 -20.10
CA GLN A 643 7.10 -2.41 -20.66
C GLN A 643 7.34 -0.93 -20.32
N GLY A 644 7.76 -0.65 -19.08
CA GLY A 644 8.14 0.70 -18.64
C GLY A 644 9.32 1.25 -19.42
N TRP A 645 10.37 0.45 -19.63
CA TRP A 645 11.50 0.83 -20.47
C TRP A 645 11.09 1.09 -21.91
N THR A 646 10.26 0.23 -22.48
CA THR A 646 9.75 0.34 -23.84
C THR A 646 8.94 1.63 -24.00
N HIS A 647 8.03 1.92 -23.07
CA HIS A 647 7.23 3.15 -23.04
C HIS A 647 8.11 4.41 -22.97
N TYR A 648 9.02 4.45 -21.98
CA TYR A 648 9.93 5.57 -21.78
C TYR A 648 10.78 5.83 -23.04
N ARG A 649 11.42 4.78 -23.58
CA ARG A 649 12.29 4.90 -24.74
C ARG A 649 11.56 5.32 -26.00
N ALA A 650 10.35 4.82 -26.23
CA ALA A 650 9.51 5.25 -27.33
C ALA A 650 9.21 6.75 -27.27
N LEU A 651 8.69 7.25 -26.15
CA LEU A 651 8.38 8.69 -25.98
C LEU A 651 9.63 9.56 -26.02
N TYR A 652 10.72 9.12 -25.37
CA TYR A 652 11.99 9.82 -25.36
C TYR A 652 12.57 9.98 -26.79
N SER A 653 12.57 8.91 -27.57
CA SER A 653 13.11 8.90 -28.94
C SER A 653 12.26 9.73 -29.89
N ILE A 654 10.94 9.73 -29.71
CA ILE A 654 9.99 10.55 -30.48
C ILE A 654 10.15 12.04 -30.13
N GLY A 655 10.38 12.38 -28.89
CA GLY A 655 10.69 13.73 -28.42
C GLY A 655 9.58 14.76 -28.55
N LYS A 656 8.30 14.32 -28.63
CA LYS A 656 7.15 15.24 -28.84
C LYS A 656 6.48 15.66 -27.54
N ALA A 657 6.74 14.96 -26.44
CA ALA A 657 6.19 15.23 -25.13
C ALA A 657 7.26 14.98 -24.05
N PRO A 658 7.25 15.75 -22.95
CA PRO A 658 8.06 15.43 -21.80
C PRO A 658 7.73 14.04 -21.25
N VAL A 659 8.76 13.27 -20.90
CA VAL A 659 8.61 11.96 -20.27
C VAL A 659 9.57 11.81 -19.11
N ARG A 660 9.11 11.23 -18.03
CA ARG A 660 9.93 10.88 -16.85
C ARG A 660 9.60 9.47 -16.42
N PHE A 661 10.60 8.69 -16.07
CA PHE A 661 10.46 7.32 -15.66
C PHE A 661 11.16 7.07 -14.32
N LEU A 662 10.41 6.56 -13.33
CA LEU A 662 10.91 6.19 -12.02
C LEU A 662 10.82 4.67 -11.83
N LEU A 663 11.93 4.07 -11.43
CA LEU A 663 12.01 2.67 -11.03
C LEU A 663 12.14 2.57 -9.53
N PHE A 664 11.38 1.65 -8.93
CA PHE A 664 11.43 1.34 -7.51
C PHE A 664 12.23 0.03 -7.29
N PRO A 665 13.49 0.12 -6.82
CA PRO A 665 14.35 -1.06 -6.66
C PRO A 665 13.77 -2.06 -5.66
N GLY A 666 13.71 -3.35 -6.07
CA GLY A 666 13.23 -4.45 -5.24
C GLY A 666 11.71 -4.51 -5.05
N GLU A 667 10.95 -3.61 -5.68
CA GLU A 667 9.50 -3.65 -5.65
C GLU A 667 8.94 -4.49 -6.80
N ALA A 668 7.85 -5.19 -6.52
CA ALA A 668 7.04 -5.92 -7.49
C ALA A 668 5.98 -4.99 -8.11
N HIS A 669 4.76 -5.49 -8.34
CA HIS A 669 3.66 -4.77 -9.02
C HIS A 669 3.17 -3.50 -8.31
N GLY A 670 3.55 -3.28 -7.06
CA GLY A 670 3.24 -2.06 -6.31
C GLY A 670 4.26 -1.84 -5.19
N PRO A 671 4.67 -0.58 -4.94
CA PRO A 671 5.64 -0.28 -3.91
C PRO A 671 5.14 -0.66 -2.52
N GLN A 672 5.94 -1.44 -1.79
CA GLN A 672 5.70 -1.85 -0.41
C GLN A 672 6.42 -0.92 0.57
N LYS A 673 7.61 -0.42 0.21
CA LYS A 673 8.35 0.54 1.04
C LYS A 673 7.59 1.86 1.13
N LEU A 674 7.49 2.39 2.35
CA LEU A 674 6.79 3.66 2.61
C LEU A 674 7.46 4.83 1.88
N SER A 675 8.79 4.82 1.79
CA SER A 675 9.57 5.82 1.05
C SER A 675 9.26 5.80 -0.45
N HIS A 676 9.08 4.63 -1.05
CA HIS A 676 8.71 4.49 -2.45
C HIS A 676 7.26 4.94 -2.71
N GLN A 677 6.34 4.61 -1.81
CA GLN A 677 4.96 5.10 -1.85
C GLN A 677 4.92 6.63 -1.76
N LEU A 678 5.65 7.20 -0.80
CA LEU A 678 5.73 8.65 -0.63
C LEU A 678 6.34 9.33 -1.86
N ARG A 679 7.38 8.73 -2.43
CA ARG A 679 8.00 9.22 -3.66
C ARG A 679 7.00 9.24 -4.82
N LYS A 680 6.22 8.17 -5.00
CA LYS A 680 5.19 8.10 -6.06
C LYS A 680 4.17 9.22 -5.91
N VAL A 681 3.59 9.41 -4.74
CA VAL A 681 2.57 10.43 -4.48
C VAL A 681 3.14 11.84 -4.71
N THR A 682 4.35 12.08 -4.25
CA THR A 682 5.02 13.39 -4.37
C THR A 682 5.32 13.74 -5.83
N GLU A 683 5.90 12.80 -6.59
CA GLU A 683 6.24 13.00 -8.00
C GLU A 683 4.98 13.18 -8.87
N GLU A 684 3.96 12.36 -8.64
CA GLU A 684 2.68 12.47 -9.36
C GLU A 684 2.02 13.82 -9.12
N THR A 685 1.99 14.25 -7.86
CA THR A 685 1.43 15.54 -7.49
C THR A 685 2.18 16.69 -8.17
N ALA A 686 3.51 16.67 -8.13
CA ALA A 686 4.35 17.67 -8.79
C ALA A 686 4.17 17.66 -10.33
N TRP A 687 3.96 16.49 -10.93
CA TRP A 687 3.70 16.35 -12.36
C TRP A 687 2.41 17.03 -12.77
N PHE A 688 1.32 16.79 -12.05
CA PHE A 688 0.04 17.46 -12.29
C PHE A 688 0.10 18.95 -11.96
N ASP A 689 0.80 19.36 -10.90
CA ASP A 689 1.03 20.76 -10.57
C ASP A 689 1.68 21.49 -11.76
N LYS A 690 2.68 20.89 -12.40
CA LYS A 690 3.40 21.47 -13.53
C LYS A 690 2.57 21.50 -14.82
N TYR A 691 1.95 20.39 -15.21
CA TYR A 691 1.41 20.25 -16.56
C TYR A 691 -0.12 20.40 -16.66
N LEU A 692 -0.85 20.22 -15.55
CA LEU A 692 -2.31 20.35 -15.53
C LEU A 692 -2.77 21.65 -14.84
N PHE A 693 -2.16 21.96 -13.69
CA PHE A 693 -2.55 23.13 -12.89
C PHE A 693 -1.74 24.38 -13.21
N ASN A 694 -0.64 24.29 -13.97
CA ASN A 694 0.30 25.38 -14.26
C ASN A 694 0.76 26.08 -12.97
N ALA A 695 0.87 25.32 -11.89
CA ALA A 695 1.32 25.79 -10.60
C ALA A 695 2.84 25.64 -10.51
N ASN A 696 3.49 26.61 -9.92
CA ASN A 696 4.87 26.38 -9.49
C ASN A 696 4.84 25.32 -8.39
N PRO A 697 5.69 24.28 -8.45
CA PRO A 697 5.77 23.32 -7.37
C PRO A 697 6.03 24.08 -6.05
N PRO A 698 5.41 23.67 -4.93
CA PRO A 698 5.71 24.27 -3.63
C PRO A 698 7.22 24.15 -3.39
N GLU A 699 7.81 25.24 -2.89
CA GLU A 699 9.23 25.25 -2.55
C GLU A 699 9.46 24.11 -1.52
N ASN A 700 10.27 23.12 -1.91
CA ASN A 700 10.60 22.02 -1.02
C ASN A 700 11.27 22.61 0.23
N GLU A 701 10.79 22.25 1.41
CA GLU A 701 11.36 22.77 2.67
C GLU A 701 12.86 22.51 2.81
N ALA A 702 13.35 21.42 2.20
CA ALA A 702 14.77 21.13 2.14
C ALA A 702 15.58 22.19 1.36
N PHE A 703 14.94 22.92 0.43
CA PHE A 703 15.56 23.95 -0.39
C PHE A 703 15.24 25.39 0.07
N LYS A 704 14.49 25.56 1.17
CA LYS A 704 14.28 26.88 1.74
C LYS A 704 15.62 27.54 2.07
N LYS A 705 15.68 28.85 1.90
CA LYS A 705 16.93 29.63 2.08
C LYS A 705 17.62 29.41 3.43
N ASP A 706 16.84 29.12 4.45
CA ASP A 706 17.29 28.88 5.83
C ASP A 706 17.55 27.39 6.14
N SER A 707 17.28 26.49 5.19
CA SER A 707 17.65 25.07 5.33
C SER A 707 19.14 24.88 5.05
N PRO A 708 19.78 23.83 5.61
CA PRO A 708 21.18 23.52 5.31
C PRO A 708 21.47 23.37 3.81
N LEU A 709 20.55 22.72 3.08
CA LEU A 709 20.68 22.54 1.63
C LEU A 709 20.45 23.85 0.87
N GLY A 710 19.44 24.66 1.24
CA GLY A 710 19.19 25.96 0.66
C GLY A 710 20.37 26.91 0.85
N GLU A 711 21.01 26.88 2.02
CA GLU A 711 22.23 27.66 2.28
C GLU A 711 23.41 27.16 1.43
N ALA A 712 23.59 25.84 1.29
CA ALA A 712 24.62 25.28 0.44
C ALA A 712 24.44 25.67 -1.03
N LEU A 713 23.20 25.66 -1.55
CA LEU A 713 22.86 26.12 -2.89
C LEU A 713 23.13 27.62 -3.08
N ARG A 714 22.78 28.43 -2.09
CA ARG A 714 23.08 29.89 -2.12
C ARG A 714 24.60 30.12 -2.16
N ARG A 715 25.34 29.41 -1.32
CA ARG A 715 26.83 29.51 -1.31
C ARG A 715 27.41 29.09 -2.66
N GLN A 716 26.87 28.08 -3.30
CA GLN A 716 27.33 27.63 -4.61
C GLN A 716 26.98 28.64 -5.73
N SER A 717 25.80 29.27 -5.66
CA SER A 717 25.43 30.32 -6.60
C SER A 717 26.37 31.52 -6.50
N ILE A 718 26.70 31.95 -5.29
CA ILE A 718 27.66 33.03 -5.07
C ILE A 718 29.04 32.63 -5.65
N LYS A 719 29.45 31.41 -5.42
CA LYS A 719 30.70 30.86 -5.95
C LYS A 719 30.75 30.84 -7.47
N LYS A 720 29.64 30.51 -8.15
CA LYS A 720 29.54 30.51 -9.62
C LYS A 720 29.61 31.94 -10.22
N VAL A 721 29.08 32.93 -9.55
CA VAL A 721 29.09 34.32 -10.01
C VAL A 721 30.45 34.98 -9.82
N GLY A 722 31.36 34.36 -9.04
CA GLY A 722 32.70 34.91 -8.83
C GLY A 722 32.72 36.20 -7.98
N ASP A 723 31.65 36.45 -7.25
CA ASP A 723 31.56 37.63 -6.37
C ASP A 723 32.36 37.35 -5.10
N VAL A 724 33.52 37.98 -5.07
CA VAL A 724 34.47 37.88 -3.97
C VAL A 724 33.94 38.50 -2.67
N TYR A 725 33.12 39.53 -2.79
CA TYR A 725 32.60 40.29 -1.64
C TYR A 725 31.37 39.65 -0.99
N GLY A 726 30.55 38.99 -1.75
CA GLY A 726 29.36 38.32 -1.25
C GLY A 726 29.60 36.83 -0.88
N ASN A 727 30.77 36.28 -1.22
CA ASN A 727 31.05 34.86 -1.00
C ASN A 727 31.49 34.61 0.45
N PRO A 728 30.65 33.95 1.25
CA PRO A 728 30.99 33.62 2.63
C PRO A 728 32.16 32.63 2.77
N LEU A 729 32.63 32.03 1.67
CA LEU A 729 33.75 31.13 1.58
C LEU A 729 35.04 31.81 1.15
N ALA A 730 34.96 33.12 0.77
CA ALA A 730 36.18 33.89 0.53
C ALA A 730 36.91 34.03 1.86
N SER A 731 38.16 33.64 1.89
CA SER A 731 39.05 33.97 3.00
C SER A 731 39.35 35.47 2.97
N PRO A 732 38.94 36.25 3.95
CA PRO A 732 39.42 37.62 4.05
C PRO A 732 40.93 37.56 4.14
N ALA A 733 41.59 38.27 3.25
CA ALA A 733 43.06 38.32 3.23
C ALA A 733 43.55 39.63 3.81
N ARG A 734 44.55 39.56 4.64
CA ARG A 734 45.36 40.73 5.00
C ARG A 734 46.52 40.84 4.00
N SER A 735 46.79 42.01 3.58
CA SER A 735 48.03 42.35 2.87
C SER A 735 49.03 42.91 3.90
N ASP A 736 50.22 42.35 3.93
CA ASP A 736 51.33 42.97 4.65
C ASP A 736 51.93 44.11 3.79
N ALA A 737 52.98 44.75 4.35
CA ALA A 737 53.66 45.80 3.65
C ALA A 737 54.36 45.38 2.35
N ALA A 738 54.48 44.09 2.08
CA ALA A 738 55.03 43.49 0.86
C ALA A 738 53.95 42.99 -0.13
N GLY A 739 52.67 43.14 0.21
CA GLY A 739 51.54 42.74 -0.66
C GLY A 739 51.22 41.22 -0.59
N ALA A 740 51.73 40.52 0.41
CA ALA A 740 51.38 39.11 0.57
C ALA A 740 49.93 38.93 1.03
N VAL A 741 49.28 37.91 0.52
CA VAL A 741 47.89 37.57 0.87
C VAL A 741 47.91 36.53 1.99
N ILE A 742 47.62 36.97 3.21
CA ILE A 742 47.71 36.19 4.43
C ILE A 742 46.30 35.59 4.76
N PRO A 743 46.13 34.26 4.91
CA PRO A 743 44.90 33.65 5.31
C PRO A 743 44.36 34.19 6.65
N GLU A 744 43.06 34.35 6.78
CA GLU A 744 42.44 34.66 8.08
C GLU A 744 42.52 33.40 8.95
N VAL A 745 42.93 33.60 10.21
CA VAL A 745 43.02 32.52 11.19
C VAL A 745 42.01 32.74 12.32
N VAL A 746 41.53 31.59 12.89
CA VAL A 746 40.65 31.59 14.05
C VAL A 746 41.31 30.80 15.17
N LYS A 747 41.14 31.27 16.40
CA LYS A 747 41.75 30.63 17.58
C LYS A 747 40.93 29.42 17.99
N ARG A 748 41.58 28.25 18.08
CA ARG A 748 41.04 26.98 18.58
C ARG A 748 41.97 26.42 19.64
N GLY A 749 41.63 26.63 20.92
CA GLY A 749 42.52 26.29 22.02
C GLY A 749 43.83 27.12 22.02
N GLU A 750 44.95 26.44 21.94
CA GLU A 750 46.27 27.07 21.85
C GLU A 750 46.75 27.29 20.38
N LEU A 751 45.95 26.79 19.42
CA LEU A 751 46.30 26.91 18.02
C LEU A 751 45.46 28.01 17.34
N GLU A 752 46.08 28.65 16.36
CA GLU A 752 45.40 29.47 15.38
C GLU A 752 45.31 28.70 14.05
N ILE A 753 44.08 28.46 13.55
CA ILE A 753 43.84 27.63 12.37
C ILE A 753 43.24 28.52 11.29
N GLY A 754 43.64 28.29 10.06
CA GLY A 754 42.99 28.94 8.93
C GLY A 754 41.46 28.74 8.95
N ARG A 755 40.74 29.86 8.94
CA ARG A 755 39.26 29.83 8.92
C ARG A 755 38.71 29.13 7.69
N PHE A 756 39.43 29.21 6.61
CA PHE A 756 39.16 28.56 5.33
C PHE A 756 40.44 27.90 4.82
N GLU A 757 40.28 26.98 3.86
CA GLU A 757 41.41 26.47 3.10
C GLU A 757 42.12 27.64 2.35
N VAL A 758 43.38 27.46 2.08
CA VAL A 758 44.16 28.42 1.30
C VAL A 758 43.57 28.52 -0.09
N THR A 759 43.18 29.73 -0.49
CA THR A 759 42.60 29.99 -1.80
C THR A 759 43.68 29.98 -2.90
N ARG A 760 43.24 29.79 -4.14
CA ARG A 760 44.12 29.86 -5.33
C ARG A 760 44.80 31.22 -5.39
N THR A 761 44.09 32.31 -5.12
CA THR A 761 44.68 33.64 -5.05
C THR A 761 45.78 33.78 -3.99
N GLN A 762 45.54 33.23 -2.81
CA GLN A 762 46.53 33.22 -1.75
C GLN A 762 47.77 32.38 -2.13
N TYR A 763 47.56 31.23 -2.76
CA TYR A 763 48.65 30.36 -3.22
C TYR A 763 49.48 31.02 -4.33
N THR A 764 48.87 31.76 -5.25
CA THR A 764 49.60 32.48 -6.29
C THR A 764 50.50 33.61 -5.78
N ALA A 765 50.30 34.07 -4.54
CA ALA A 765 51.21 34.98 -3.89
C ALA A 765 52.59 34.31 -3.71
N PHE A 766 52.61 33.00 -3.43
CA PHE A 766 53.78 32.15 -3.30
C PHE A 766 54.29 31.68 -4.67
N ASP A 767 53.46 31.02 -5.44
CA ASP A 767 53.80 30.45 -6.77
C ASP A 767 53.10 31.27 -7.88
N LYS A 768 53.87 32.16 -8.51
CA LYS A 768 53.40 33.03 -9.60
C LYS A 768 52.99 32.29 -10.87
N ASN A 769 53.42 31.01 -11.01
CA ASN A 769 53.11 30.18 -12.16
C ASN A 769 51.85 29.29 -11.90
N PHE A 770 51.25 29.34 -10.71
CA PHE A 770 50.06 28.58 -10.42
C PHE A 770 48.89 29.14 -11.23
N ALA A 771 48.35 28.33 -12.13
CA ALA A 771 47.30 28.75 -13.04
C ALA A 771 45.95 28.86 -12.32
N ILE A 772 45.25 29.99 -12.43
CA ILE A 772 43.89 30.18 -11.92
C ILE A 772 42.95 30.38 -13.10
N ALA A 773 41.93 29.54 -13.19
CA ALA A 773 40.84 29.78 -14.14
C ALA A 773 39.98 30.95 -13.65
N ALA A 774 39.52 31.78 -14.59
CA ALA A 774 38.70 32.97 -14.29
C ALA A 774 37.41 32.54 -13.50
N GLY A 775 37.11 33.26 -12.43
CA GLY A 775 36.00 32.96 -11.52
C GLY A 775 36.26 31.87 -10.49
N THR A 776 37.52 31.36 -10.38
CA THR A 776 37.89 30.37 -9.40
C THR A 776 38.93 30.83 -8.41
N GLU A 777 39.14 32.12 -8.31
CA GLU A 777 40.17 32.81 -7.54
C GLU A 777 40.06 32.43 -6.03
N ASN A 778 38.84 32.32 -5.51
CA ASN A 778 38.57 32.00 -4.10
C ASN A 778 38.35 30.50 -3.84
N PHE A 779 38.56 29.66 -4.83
CA PHE A 779 38.52 28.22 -4.61
C PHE A 779 39.78 27.74 -3.91
N PRO A 780 39.70 26.63 -3.17
CA PRO A 780 40.88 26.03 -2.56
C PRO A 780 41.99 25.77 -3.60
N ALA A 781 43.23 26.02 -3.20
CA ALA A 781 44.39 25.66 -4.01
C ALA A 781 44.48 24.14 -4.06
N ASN A 782 44.10 23.56 -5.18
CA ASN A 782 44.15 22.11 -5.43
C ASN A 782 45.18 21.77 -6.52
N GLY A 783 45.49 20.49 -6.67
CA GLY A 783 46.51 20.03 -7.63
C GLY A 783 47.96 20.33 -7.19
N ILE A 784 48.17 20.62 -5.92
CA ILE A 784 49.47 20.83 -5.32
C ILE A 784 49.91 19.58 -4.55
N THR A 785 51.23 19.32 -4.56
CA THR A 785 51.79 18.21 -3.79
C THR A 785 51.94 18.56 -2.31
N LEU A 786 52.16 17.55 -1.45
CA LEU A 786 52.43 17.76 -0.04
C LEU A 786 53.68 18.62 0.19
N GLU A 787 54.70 18.44 -0.62
CA GLU A 787 55.95 19.22 -0.55
C GLU A 787 55.73 20.68 -0.97
N GLN A 788 54.88 20.94 -1.94
CA GLN A 788 54.47 22.27 -2.33
C GLN A 788 53.63 22.96 -1.23
N ALA A 789 52.73 22.24 -0.57
CA ALA A 789 51.99 22.75 0.56
C ALA A 789 52.86 23.10 1.78
N LYS A 790 53.86 22.26 2.07
CA LYS A 790 54.89 22.57 3.10
C LYS A 790 55.75 23.80 2.73
N ALA A 791 56.13 23.90 1.47
CA ALA A 791 56.89 25.01 0.96
C ALA A 791 56.13 26.35 1.06
N TYR A 792 54.77 26.30 0.77
CA TYR A 792 53.90 27.43 1.00
C TYR A 792 53.83 27.85 2.50
N CYS A 793 53.67 26.90 3.39
CA CYS A 793 53.68 27.19 4.86
C CYS A 793 55.04 27.82 5.29
N ALA A 794 56.14 27.28 4.78
CA ALA A 794 57.48 27.82 5.10
C ALA A 794 57.66 29.28 4.54
N TRP A 795 57.22 29.51 3.29
CA TRP A 795 57.21 30.85 2.68
C TRP A 795 56.34 31.82 3.46
N LEU A 796 55.12 31.39 3.86
CA LEU A 796 54.19 32.20 4.63
C LEU A 796 54.79 32.53 6.00
N SER A 797 55.45 31.58 6.67
CA SER A 797 56.11 31.80 7.93
C SER A 797 57.26 32.81 7.83
N GLN A 798 58.04 32.69 6.76
CA GLN A 798 59.15 33.61 6.48
C GLN A 798 58.66 35.03 6.16
N THR A 799 57.51 35.15 5.45
CA THR A 799 56.89 36.41 5.01
C THR A 799 56.26 37.17 6.16
N THR A 800 55.60 36.44 7.09
CA THR A 800 54.85 37.03 8.20
C THR A 800 55.63 37.16 9.49
N GLY A 801 56.70 36.38 9.65
CA GLY A 801 57.41 36.20 10.92
C GLY A 801 56.71 35.32 11.95
N GLU A 802 55.57 34.75 11.60
CA GLU A 802 54.80 33.80 12.42
C GLU A 802 55.07 32.39 11.95
N THR A 803 54.80 31.37 12.78
CA THR A 803 55.00 29.94 12.39
C THR A 803 53.73 29.33 11.79
N TYR A 804 53.79 29.03 10.52
CA TYR A 804 52.72 28.27 9.81
C TYR A 804 53.21 26.87 9.46
N ARG A 805 52.34 25.91 9.66
CA ARG A 805 52.58 24.50 9.27
C ARG A 805 51.27 23.84 8.86
N LEU A 806 51.38 22.71 8.21
CA LEU A 806 50.22 21.87 7.99
C LEU A 806 49.72 21.26 9.31
N PRO A 807 48.41 21.05 9.48
CA PRO A 807 47.86 20.35 10.62
C PRO A 807 48.33 18.89 10.64
N ASN A 808 48.50 18.32 11.83
CA ASN A 808 48.76 16.90 12.00
C ASN A 808 47.43 16.10 12.00
N GLU A 809 47.56 14.79 11.95
CA GLU A 809 46.43 13.88 11.82
C GLU A 809 45.38 14.03 12.95
N ARG A 810 45.82 14.29 14.19
CA ARG A 810 44.94 14.53 15.34
C ARG A 810 44.21 15.86 15.21
N GLU A 811 44.90 16.90 14.81
CA GLU A 811 44.32 18.23 14.60
C GLU A 811 43.27 18.20 13.50
N VAL A 812 43.53 17.46 12.41
CA VAL A 812 42.55 17.24 11.32
C VAL A 812 41.32 16.50 11.85
N ALA A 813 41.51 15.42 12.62
CA ALA A 813 40.40 14.67 13.21
C ALA A 813 39.55 15.54 14.16
N ASP A 814 40.17 16.41 14.93
CA ASP A 814 39.48 17.33 15.85
C ASP A 814 38.71 18.44 15.10
N LEU A 815 39.24 18.89 13.96
CA LEU A 815 38.54 19.88 13.12
C LEU A 815 37.21 19.38 12.56
N TYR A 816 37.11 18.08 12.27
CA TYR A 816 35.92 17.47 11.66
C TYR A 816 34.97 16.79 12.66
N ARG A 817 35.35 16.69 13.95
CA ARG A 817 34.59 15.97 14.98
C ARG A 817 33.19 16.53 15.24
N ASP A 818 33.00 17.81 15.12
CA ASP A 818 31.76 18.51 15.50
C ASP A 818 30.86 18.86 14.34
N ARG A 819 31.05 18.24 13.16
CA ARG A 819 30.22 18.47 11.96
C ARG A 819 29.73 17.17 11.37
N PRO A 820 28.78 16.48 11.99
CA PRO A 820 28.19 15.29 11.39
C PRO A 820 27.36 15.70 10.18
N GLY A 821 27.64 15.10 9.04
CA GLY A 821 26.76 15.12 7.86
C GLY A 821 27.11 16.14 6.76
N GLU A 822 28.17 16.88 6.84
CA GLU A 822 28.59 17.81 5.77
C GLU A 822 29.74 17.19 4.93
N ASN A 823 29.47 16.91 3.65
CA ASN A 823 30.51 16.51 2.72
C ASN A 823 31.21 17.74 2.15
N THR A 824 32.23 18.19 2.82
CA THR A 824 33.00 19.37 2.41
C THR A 824 33.75 19.15 1.09
N LEU A 825 34.08 17.88 0.75
CA LEU A 825 34.76 17.54 -0.49
C LEU A 825 33.91 17.80 -1.74
N ASP A 826 32.64 17.41 -1.74
CA ASP A 826 31.73 17.67 -2.87
C ASP A 826 31.51 19.16 -3.06
N TYR A 827 31.42 19.90 -1.98
CA TYR A 827 31.23 21.34 -2.00
C TYR A 827 32.46 22.07 -2.60
N TRP A 828 33.65 21.65 -2.24
CA TRP A 828 34.92 22.26 -2.71
C TRP A 828 35.38 21.72 -4.07
N ALA A 829 34.97 20.53 -4.47
CA ALA A 829 35.24 19.98 -5.81
C ALA A 829 34.46 20.70 -6.91
N GLY A 830 33.61 21.67 -6.59
CA GLY A 830 32.83 22.41 -7.58
C GLY A 830 31.69 21.59 -8.17
N TYR A 831 31.12 20.67 -7.39
CA TYR A 831 29.92 19.94 -7.79
C TYR A 831 28.82 20.94 -8.19
N ALA A 832 28.39 20.86 -9.43
CA ALA A 832 27.30 21.67 -9.93
C ALA A 832 25.97 20.98 -9.59
N VAL A 833 25.18 21.60 -8.71
CA VAL A 833 23.80 21.14 -8.50
C VAL A 833 23.09 21.12 -9.85
N ASN A 834 22.49 19.99 -10.16
CA ASN A 834 21.66 19.83 -11.36
C ASN A 834 20.61 20.97 -11.38
N PRO A 835 20.41 21.67 -12.50
CA PRO A 835 19.37 22.71 -12.59
C PRO A 835 17.97 22.24 -12.19
N GLU A 836 17.64 20.96 -12.38
CA GLU A 836 16.37 20.37 -11.92
C GLU A 836 16.30 20.28 -10.40
N ASP A 837 17.38 19.92 -9.73
CA ASP A 837 17.45 19.88 -8.28
C ASP A 837 17.45 21.28 -7.66
N ALA A 838 17.96 22.26 -8.37
CA ALA A 838 17.89 23.66 -7.97
C ALA A 838 16.49 24.29 -8.12
N GLN A 839 15.61 23.67 -8.89
CA GLN A 839 14.22 24.12 -9.08
C GLN A 839 13.24 23.45 -8.13
N ARG A 840 13.62 22.32 -7.49
CA ARG A 840 12.84 21.63 -6.48
C ARG A 840 13.15 22.16 -5.09
#